data_9671963402cce6b9ebe9f22647d43c06
#
_entry.id   9671963402cce6b9ebe9f22647d43c06
#
_cell.length_a   1.000
_cell.length_b   1.000
_cell.length_c   1.000
_cell.angle_alpha   90.00
_cell.angle_beta   90.00
_cell.angle_gamma   90.00
#
_symmetry.space_group_name_H-M   'P 1'
#
loop_
_entity.id
_entity.type
_entity.pdbx_description
1 polymer ?
#
loop_
_entity_poly.entity_id
_entity_poly.type
_entity_poly.pdbx_seq_one_letter_code
_entity_poly.pdbx_strand_id
1 'polypeptide(L)'
;MGTVLSLAGGLGLTVLGLGSADQAVASFDAASWVWSKAKGEVARINGVTAKVDTRVDVPKARGHQVQVVQNDRFVILRDVTTGAIGSMDLTTLQEYWNASSTSGIGVRVALHEDAVFVIDTVQGQVQQLDPRTLGALGNPLRFPPGITGGVFDGKGKLWIAAPSEGTVTAITPAAVNSSEAAAPKTPVQSRTEPVAQPAHDLTLSTLEDGVAVLDRTTNALHTVRDSEPGFSSATLPLAGPGAMAPHTDGKQVPVTVPDSRQVYVVRDKVVSSKFVVPGDSDGLQPAVAWEGYFYVADNSGQVHVFDSAGRRQKDISFPNPGGPLELEVREGYLFINAPGSSIARVVDNSHAVRTVDKYADDVLGGDRPPAPPQAPPPPPKPKKPVVSKPSAPRNVRAAAGNAEARVTWQSANDNNAAITRYVVVGAGRTFQVGADQRALTVTGLINGQTYQFAVSAVNKKGQGPARTSNAVKPTSEVPDAPTAVTAEAKPDGTVVVSWPPANGQGLEIRRYTVTAISEGGSAPIGDSAEASLTIKDGQLEYGKQYAFTVVSINERGAGSKASPVSGSVVPYNKPGKPEGTDAATAGDQAGSIQVAWQPAADNGRPITKYVVSAGGKSTDVTDGTATTLTGFDSGATVAVEVRAVNEAGEGEPGTATARTVALPRITMTGVNPTFNTATVSFSVDAGGGTASCSVAASGGGGTASGSCSSLKVASLKPSTKYTFTVTAKNAAGTVTAQSSATTDALYGIATCKNGQNGETATYCDKDVDGRNGNEIFSVTKQDDDKQVGWAKPGTRLQAYCKKSGESIYAYIYNNEKRSTWWIQVNYSGKNYIPWAWLNLEGGDDLNDLPTC
;
A
#
# COMPACT_ATOMS: atom_id res chain seq x y z
N MET A 1 25.66 -26.93 52.51
CA MET A 1 25.61 -25.49 52.79
C MET A 1 25.83 -24.61 51.53
N GLY A 2 26.57 -25.02 50.54
CA GLY A 2 26.85 -24.21 49.34
C GLY A 2 25.66 -24.00 48.39
N THR A 3 24.77 -24.98 48.27
CA THR A 3 23.60 -24.93 47.37
C THR A 3 22.47 -24.01 47.88
N VAL A 4 22.34 -23.80 49.18
CA VAL A 4 21.31 -22.93 49.78
C VAL A 4 21.71 -21.44 49.64
N LEU A 5 23.00 -21.12 49.69
CA LEU A 5 23.51 -19.75 49.49
C LEU A 5 23.41 -19.29 48.04
N SER A 6 23.52 -20.19 47.04
CA SER A 6 23.35 -19.85 45.62
C SER A 6 21.87 -19.63 45.25
N LEU A 7 20.91 -20.33 45.89
CA LEU A 7 19.49 -20.09 45.70
C LEU A 7 19.03 -18.78 46.35
N ALA A 8 19.58 -18.42 47.54
CA ALA A 8 19.26 -17.15 48.18
C ALA A 8 19.83 -15.94 47.42
N GLY A 9 21.03 -16.09 46.81
CA GLY A 9 21.63 -15.09 45.94
C GLY A 9 20.87 -14.89 44.63
N GLY A 10 20.34 -15.96 44.01
CA GLY A 10 19.53 -15.92 42.81
C GLY A 10 18.15 -15.27 43.03
N LEU A 11 17.53 -15.59 44.17
CA LEU A 11 16.24 -14.96 44.56
C LEU A 11 16.41 -13.49 44.97
N GLY A 12 17.55 -13.13 45.62
CA GLY A 12 17.87 -11.74 45.96
C GLY A 12 18.07 -10.85 44.73
N LEU A 13 18.67 -11.37 43.66
CA LEU A 13 18.89 -10.65 42.42
C LEU A 13 17.60 -10.51 41.59
N THR A 14 16.69 -11.49 41.63
CA THR A 14 15.37 -11.38 41.00
C THR A 14 14.43 -10.39 41.72
N VAL A 15 14.52 -10.28 43.05
CA VAL A 15 13.73 -9.30 43.83
C VAL A 15 14.29 -7.88 43.71
N LEU A 16 15.60 -7.70 43.54
CA LEU A 16 16.20 -6.39 43.27
C LEU A 16 15.96 -5.91 41.82
N GLY A 17 15.68 -6.84 40.90
CA GLY A 17 15.28 -6.48 39.50
C GLY A 17 13.85 -5.98 39.34
N LEU A 18 12.96 -6.26 40.32
CA LEU A 18 11.55 -5.84 40.27
C LEU A 18 11.29 -4.48 40.93
N GLY A 19 12.28 -3.85 41.54
CA GLY A 19 12.13 -2.59 42.30
C GLY A 19 12.56 -1.32 41.55
N SER A 20 13.04 -1.42 40.31
CA SER A 20 13.52 -0.26 39.53
C SER A 20 12.88 -0.14 38.14
N ALA A 21 11.65 -0.64 37.98
CA ALA A 21 10.94 -0.57 36.70
C ALA A 21 10.60 0.87 36.26
N ASP A 22 10.69 1.85 37.16
CA ASP A 22 10.46 3.27 36.83
C ASP A 22 11.70 4.00 36.26
N GLN A 23 12.85 3.33 36.20
CA GLN A 23 14.07 3.81 35.56
C GLN A 23 14.68 2.70 34.69
N ALA A 24 13.87 2.02 33.91
CA ALA A 24 14.40 1.25 32.80
C ALA A 24 15.03 2.25 31.83
N VAL A 25 16.35 2.34 31.85
CA VAL A 25 17.14 2.98 30.79
C VAL A 25 16.61 2.40 29.49
N ALA A 26 16.18 3.26 28.57
CA ALA A 26 15.78 2.85 27.23
C ALA A 26 16.87 1.92 26.68
N SER A 27 16.58 0.64 26.59
CA SER A 27 17.56 -0.33 26.10
C SER A 27 17.49 -0.30 24.59
N PHE A 28 18.62 0.02 23.96
CA PHE A 28 18.82 -0.12 22.52
C PHE A 28 18.36 -1.52 22.09
N ASP A 29 17.22 -1.62 21.43
CA ASP A 29 16.60 -2.90 21.03
C ASP A 29 16.73 -3.20 19.55
N ALA A 30 17.29 -2.26 18.78
CA ALA A 30 17.53 -2.36 17.36
C ALA A 30 16.26 -2.76 16.55
N ALA A 31 15.10 -2.27 16.95
CA ALA A 31 13.83 -2.69 16.37
C ALA A 31 12.98 -1.51 15.87
N SER A 32 12.12 -1.78 14.85
CA SER A 32 11.10 -0.84 14.36
C SER A 32 9.77 -1.52 14.21
N TRP A 33 8.69 -0.80 14.59
CA TRP A 33 7.30 -1.19 14.38
C TRP A 33 6.82 -0.64 13.04
N VAL A 34 6.34 -1.52 12.17
CA VAL A 34 5.88 -1.18 10.82
C VAL A 34 4.43 -1.58 10.61
N TRP A 35 3.71 -0.79 9.84
CA TRP A 35 2.32 -1.05 9.49
C TRP A 35 2.18 -2.06 8.36
N SER A 36 1.24 -3.00 8.53
CA SER A 36 0.79 -3.97 7.53
C SER A 36 -0.65 -3.67 7.14
N LYS A 37 -0.85 -2.90 6.07
CA LYS A 37 -2.17 -2.43 5.63
C LYS A 37 -3.16 -3.56 5.38
N ALA A 38 -2.74 -4.61 4.67
CA ALA A 38 -3.60 -5.75 4.29
C ALA A 38 -4.04 -6.59 5.49
N LYS A 39 -3.15 -6.78 6.47
CA LYS A 39 -3.45 -7.56 7.68
C LYS A 39 -4.17 -6.74 8.75
N GLY A 40 -3.97 -5.41 8.77
CA GLY A 40 -4.45 -4.54 9.84
C GLY A 40 -3.69 -4.78 11.15
N GLU A 41 -2.37 -4.91 11.07
CA GLU A 41 -1.50 -5.18 12.21
C GLU A 41 -0.24 -4.30 12.19
N VAL A 42 0.35 -4.04 13.33
CA VAL A 42 1.71 -3.53 13.46
C VAL A 42 2.64 -4.69 13.81
N ALA A 43 3.74 -4.78 13.07
CA ALA A 43 4.76 -5.81 13.26
C ALA A 43 6.07 -5.18 13.73
N ARG A 44 6.68 -5.71 14.81
CA ARG A 44 7.99 -5.30 15.30
C ARG A 44 9.06 -6.08 14.56
N ILE A 45 9.87 -5.37 13.79
CA ILE A 45 11.00 -5.94 13.05
C ILE A 45 12.28 -5.70 13.86
N ASN A 46 12.96 -6.76 14.26
CA ASN A 46 14.25 -6.69 14.90
C ASN A 46 15.36 -6.50 13.86
N GLY A 47 16.10 -5.39 13.98
CA GLY A 47 17.19 -5.04 13.05
C GLY A 47 18.36 -6.00 13.07
N VAL A 48 18.69 -6.60 14.24
CA VAL A 48 19.81 -7.53 14.38
C VAL A 48 19.51 -8.86 13.69
N THR A 49 18.30 -9.41 13.88
CA THR A 49 17.93 -10.73 13.35
C THR A 49 17.29 -10.66 11.97
N ALA A 50 16.79 -9.48 11.58
CA ALA A 50 15.93 -9.25 10.40
C ALA A 50 14.72 -10.18 10.38
N LYS A 51 14.07 -10.33 11.53
CA LYS A 51 12.84 -11.10 11.72
C LYS A 51 11.80 -10.26 12.44
N VAL A 52 10.53 -10.61 12.27
CA VAL A 52 9.44 -10.11 13.11
C VAL A 52 9.51 -10.88 14.44
N ASP A 53 9.49 -10.16 15.55
CA ASP A 53 9.49 -10.77 16.89
C ASP A 53 8.17 -10.54 17.65
N THR A 54 7.38 -9.56 17.23
CA THR A 54 6.09 -9.25 17.86
C THR A 54 5.11 -8.72 16.83
N ARG A 55 3.81 -9.03 16.98
CA ARG A 55 2.71 -8.44 16.22
C ARG A 55 1.59 -8.02 17.14
N VAL A 56 0.91 -6.95 16.78
CA VAL A 56 -0.30 -6.48 17.46
C VAL A 56 -1.36 -6.19 16.41
N ASP A 57 -2.51 -6.87 16.54
CA ASP A 57 -3.64 -6.69 15.64
C ASP A 57 -4.34 -5.35 15.89
N VAL A 58 -4.63 -4.61 14.82
CA VAL A 58 -5.42 -3.38 14.81
C VAL A 58 -6.56 -3.53 13.78
N PRO A 59 -7.52 -4.43 14.01
CA PRO A 59 -8.50 -4.85 13.01
C PRO A 59 -9.39 -3.69 12.52
N LYS A 60 -9.59 -2.65 13.33
CA LYS A 60 -10.37 -1.45 12.96
C LYS A 60 -9.71 -0.61 11.88
N ALA A 61 -8.39 -0.71 11.71
CA ALA A 61 -7.63 0.02 10.71
C ALA A 61 -7.19 -0.86 9.52
N ARG A 62 -7.70 -2.09 9.43
CA ARG A 62 -7.39 -2.99 8.30
C ARG A 62 -7.79 -2.35 6.98
N GLY A 63 -6.89 -2.35 6.02
CA GLY A 63 -7.07 -1.70 4.72
C GLY A 63 -6.87 -0.18 4.74
N HIS A 64 -6.72 0.44 5.91
CA HIS A 64 -6.50 1.88 6.05
C HIS A 64 -5.02 2.26 5.91
N GLN A 65 -4.79 3.52 5.56
CA GLN A 65 -3.47 4.13 5.70
C GLN A 65 -3.30 4.56 7.15
N VAL A 66 -2.22 4.11 7.80
CA VAL A 66 -1.91 4.43 9.19
C VAL A 66 -0.52 5.05 9.26
N GLN A 67 -0.42 6.22 9.90
CA GLN A 67 0.86 6.81 10.28
C GLN A 67 1.32 6.15 11.58
N VAL A 68 2.55 5.64 11.58
CA VAL A 68 3.22 5.07 12.76
C VAL A 68 4.33 6.03 13.18
N VAL A 69 4.36 6.43 14.43
CA VAL A 69 5.48 7.13 15.06
C VAL A 69 5.83 6.42 16.36
N GLN A 70 7.12 6.26 16.62
CA GLN A 70 7.59 5.38 17.67
C GLN A 70 8.85 5.88 18.37
N ASN A 71 9.01 5.45 19.61
CA ASN A 71 10.27 5.49 20.35
C ASN A 71 10.43 4.18 21.14
N ASP A 72 11.35 4.11 22.09
CA ASP A 72 11.63 2.87 22.86
C ASP A 72 10.55 2.53 23.87
N ARG A 73 9.55 3.41 24.07
CA ARG A 73 8.49 3.23 25.06
C ARG A 73 7.08 3.20 24.47
N PHE A 74 6.83 3.98 23.41
CA PHE A 74 5.49 4.13 22.85
C PHE A 74 5.49 3.96 21.33
N VAL A 75 4.42 3.40 20.83
CA VAL A 75 4.02 3.48 19.42
C VAL A 75 2.71 4.25 19.33
N ILE A 76 2.70 5.35 18.60
CA ILE A 76 1.49 6.13 18.32
C ILE A 76 1.03 5.80 16.90
N LEU A 77 -0.23 5.43 16.80
CA LEU A 77 -0.89 5.09 15.54
C LEU A 77 -1.92 6.16 15.21
N ARG A 78 -1.86 6.74 14.05
CA ARG A 78 -2.93 7.60 13.53
C ARG A 78 -3.53 6.96 12.28
N ASP A 79 -4.78 6.57 12.36
CA ASP A 79 -5.55 6.17 11.19
C ASP A 79 -5.89 7.41 10.35
N VAL A 80 -5.23 7.55 9.20
CA VAL A 80 -5.42 8.69 8.28
C VAL A 80 -6.84 8.72 7.73
N THR A 81 -7.46 7.56 7.56
CA THR A 81 -8.80 7.41 6.99
C THR A 81 -9.91 7.90 7.93
N THR A 82 -9.83 7.54 9.20
CA THR A 82 -10.86 7.87 10.20
C THR A 82 -10.48 9.06 11.07
N GLY A 83 -9.19 9.38 11.16
CA GLY A 83 -8.64 10.37 12.09
C GLY A 83 -8.45 9.84 13.51
N ALA A 84 -8.74 8.58 13.79
CA ALA A 84 -8.54 7.98 15.10
C ALA A 84 -7.06 7.92 15.48
N ILE A 85 -6.75 8.16 16.73
CA ILE A 85 -5.38 8.12 17.26
C ILE A 85 -5.33 7.13 18.42
N GLY A 86 -4.39 6.19 18.33
CA GLY A 86 -4.09 5.19 19.35
C GLY A 86 -2.66 5.31 19.86
N SER A 87 -2.44 4.92 21.09
CA SER A 87 -1.13 4.76 21.71
C SER A 87 -0.97 3.34 22.22
N MET A 88 0.19 2.75 22.02
CA MET A 88 0.59 1.46 22.56
C MET A 88 1.82 1.62 23.44
N ASP A 89 1.74 1.23 24.70
CA ASP A 89 2.88 1.18 25.61
C ASP A 89 3.66 -0.13 25.35
N LEU A 90 4.92 -0.02 24.97
CA LEU A 90 5.76 -1.15 24.55
C LEU A 90 6.17 -2.06 25.73
N THR A 91 6.02 -1.62 26.98
CA THR A 91 6.30 -2.45 28.15
C THR A 91 5.16 -3.43 28.46
N THR A 92 3.94 -3.08 28.07
CA THR A 92 2.73 -3.86 28.36
C THR A 92 2.02 -4.35 27.10
N LEU A 93 2.36 -3.81 25.94
CA LEU A 93 1.65 -3.97 24.65
C LEU A 93 0.16 -3.59 24.72
N GLN A 94 -0.21 -2.76 25.70
CA GLN A 94 -1.56 -2.24 25.84
C GLN A 94 -1.77 -1.03 24.92
N GLU A 95 -2.84 -1.04 24.15
CA GLU A 95 -3.23 0.07 23.28
C GLU A 95 -4.39 0.86 23.93
N TYR A 96 -4.40 2.15 23.69
CA TYR A 96 -5.48 3.06 24.05
C TYR A 96 -5.88 3.85 22.79
N TRP A 97 -7.16 3.79 22.43
CA TRP A 97 -7.75 4.54 21.33
C TRP A 97 -8.73 5.56 21.89
N ASN A 98 -8.24 6.70 22.35
CA ASN A 98 -9.04 7.70 23.08
C ASN A 98 -8.89 9.12 22.52
N ALA A 99 -8.20 9.32 21.41
CA ALA A 99 -8.09 10.61 20.74
C ALA A 99 -8.50 10.51 19.28
N SER A 100 -8.88 11.63 18.71
CA SER A 100 -9.22 11.75 17.31
C SER A 100 -8.72 13.06 16.72
N SER A 101 -8.43 13.07 15.45
CA SER A 101 -8.08 14.22 14.63
C SER A 101 -9.00 14.30 13.43
N THR A 102 -8.89 15.36 12.65
CA THR A 102 -9.52 15.39 11.33
C THR A 102 -8.94 14.26 10.45
N SER A 103 -9.78 13.58 9.67
CA SER A 103 -9.35 12.57 8.70
C SER A 103 -8.55 13.16 7.52
N GLY A 104 -7.89 12.32 6.76
CA GLY A 104 -7.13 12.72 5.58
C GLY A 104 -5.69 13.16 5.85
N ILE A 105 -4.96 13.45 4.77
CA ILE A 105 -3.59 13.96 4.79
C ILE A 105 -3.66 15.47 5.09
N GLY A 106 -2.95 15.94 6.11
CA GLY A 106 -2.97 17.33 6.57
C GLY A 106 -2.97 17.41 8.09
N VAL A 107 -3.07 16.26 8.77
CA VAL A 107 -2.76 16.14 10.19
C VAL A 107 -1.58 15.20 10.36
N ARG A 108 -0.64 15.57 11.21
CA ARG A 108 0.55 14.76 11.54
C ARG A 108 0.58 14.44 13.03
N VAL A 109 1.21 13.34 13.38
CA VAL A 109 1.57 13.01 14.76
C VAL A 109 3.08 12.98 14.86
N ALA A 110 3.62 13.56 15.93
CA ALA A 110 5.04 13.53 16.26
C ALA A 110 5.22 13.02 17.70
N LEU A 111 6.27 12.24 17.93
CA LEU A 111 6.61 11.66 19.21
C LEU A 111 8.08 11.86 19.50
N HIS A 112 8.40 12.36 20.69
CA HIS A 112 9.75 12.39 21.24
C HIS A 112 9.67 12.16 22.76
N GLU A 113 10.39 11.17 23.28
CA GLU A 113 10.29 10.76 24.69
C GLU A 113 8.79 10.59 25.13
N ASP A 114 8.35 11.32 26.16
CA ASP A 114 6.97 11.32 26.67
C ASP A 114 6.11 12.44 26.04
N ALA A 115 6.52 13.05 24.92
CA ALA A 115 5.79 14.14 24.28
C ALA A 115 5.18 13.70 22.93
N VAL A 116 3.87 13.60 22.86
CA VAL A 116 3.09 13.39 21.65
C VAL A 116 2.46 14.69 21.19
N PHE A 117 2.60 15.05 19.94
CA PHE A 117 1.90 16.19 19.35
C PHE A 117 1.00 15.75 18.20
N VAL A 118 -0.19 16.30 18.15
CA VAL A 118 -1.09 16.26 16.99
C VAL A 118 -1.05 17.64 16.34
N ILE A 119 -0.62 17.68 15.10
CA ILE A 119 -0.42 18.90 14.32
C ILE A 119 -1.43 18.91 13.17
N ASP A 120 -2.48 19.73 13.29
CA ASP A 120 -3.40 20.01 12.19
C ASP A 120 -2.79 21.15 11.37
N THR A 121 -2.13 20.78 10.28
CA THR A 121 -1.40 21.72 9.44
C THR A 121 -2.34 22.65 8.68
N VAL A 122 -3.54 22.20 8.35
CA VAL A 122 -4.53 22.99 7.60
C VAL A 122 -5.19 24.03 8.50
N GLN A 123 -5.56 23.66 9.73
CA GLN A 123 -6.18 24.57 10.71
C GLN A 123 -5.15 25.38 11.51
N GLY A 124 -3.85 25.04 11.42
CA GLY A 124 -2.80 25.72 12.20
C GLY A 124 -2.87 25.41 13.70
N GLN A 125 -3.29 24.22 14.08
CA GLN A 125 -3.41 23.82 15.48
C GLN A 125 -2.36 22.77 15.85
N VAL A 126 -1.68 22.96 16.98
CA VAL A 126 -0.66 22.07 17.51
C VAL A 126 -1.02 21.73 18.96
N GLN A 127 -1.47 20.51 19.20
CA GLN A 127 -1.90 20.02 20.50
C GLN A 127 -0.94 18.96 21.03
N GLN A 128 -0.42 19.16 22.24
CA GLN A 128 0.31 18.10 22.95
C GLN A 128 -0.66 17.18 23.70
N LEU A 129 -0.36 15.88 23.64
CA LEU A 129 -1.08 14.82 24.37
C LEU A 129 -0.11 14.07 25.29
N ASP A 130 -0.64 13.51 26.37
CA ASP A 130 0.07 12.48 27.16
C ASP A 130 0.03 11.13 26.40
N PRO A 131 1.15 10.48 26.09
CA PRO A 131 1.17 9.23 25.35
C PRO A 131 0.45 8.07 26.07
N ARG A 132 0.31 8.11 27.39
CA ARG A 132 -0.34 7.04 28.19
C ARG A 132 -1.86 7.10 28.15
N THR A 133 -2.42 8.28 28.09
CA THR A 133 -3.86 8.52 28.20
C THR A 133 -4.48 9.13 26.96
N LEU A 134 -3.65 9.67 26.06
CA LEU A 134 -4.02 10.54 24.95
C LEU A 134 -4.82 11.79 25.38
N GLY A 135 -4.74 12.13 26.66
CA GLY A 135 -5.32 13.36 27.20
C GLY A 135 -4.55 14.60 26.79
N ALA A 136 -5.26 15.70 26.49
CA ALA A 136 -4.64 16.96 26.09
C ALA A 136 -3.86 17.61 27.24
N LEU A 137 -2.64 18.06 26.97
CA LEU A 137 -1.79 18.83 27.87
C LEU A 137 -1.85 20.32 27.48
N GLY A 138 -2.59 21.09 28.26
CA GLY A 138 -2.82 22.51 28.00
C GLY A 138 -3.73 22.78 26.79
N ASN A 139 -3.86 24.07 26.44
CA ASN A 139 -4.60 24.48 25.25
C ASN A 139 -3.75 24.28 23.99
N PRO A 140 -4.37 24.03 22.81
CA PRO A 140 -3.62 23.94 21.56
C PRO A 140 -2.92 25.26 21.24
N LEU A 141 -1.68 25.18 20.83
CA LEU A 141 -0.97 26.31 20.24
C LEU A 141 -1.61 26.65 18.89
N ARG A 142 -1.77 27.94 18.62
CA ARG A 142 -2.40 28.47 17.41
C ARG A 142 -1.36 29.11 16.50
N PHE A 143 -1.36 28.71 15.26
CA PHE A 143 -0.59 29.25 14.17
C PHE A 143 -1.54 29.71 13.03
N PRO A 144 -1.09 30.51 12.08
CA PRO A 144 -1.85 30.72 10.87
C PRO A 144 -2.20 29.40 10.16
N PRO A 145 -3.34 29.30 9.49
CA PRO A 145 -3.69 28.14 8.70
C PRO A 145 -2.66 27.85 7.58
N GLY A 146 -2.45 26.58 7.24
CA GLY A 146 -1.50 26.16 6.20
C GLY A 146 -0.05 26.08 6.69
N ILE A 147 0.19 25.72 7.94
CA ILE A 147 1.54 25.42 8.46
C ILE A 147 2.13 24.14 7.86
N THR A 148 3.43 23.97 8.00
CA THR A 148 4.15 22.74 7.62
C THR A 148 5.19 22.36 8.68
N GLY A 149 5.71 21.12 8.63
CA GLY A 149 6.65 20.61 9.60
C GLY A 149 5.99 19.69 10.62
N GLY A 150 6.29 19.86 11.90
CA GLY A 150 5.79 19.00 12.96
C GLY A 150 6.68 17.79 13.18
N VAL A 151 8.00 17.98 13.20
CA VAL A 151 9.01 16.97 13.48
C VAL A 151 9.92 17.50 14.58
N PHE A 152 10.38 16.60 15.45
CA PHE A 152 11.35 16.92 16.48
C PHE A 152 12.77 16.98 15.94
N ASP A 153 13.58 17.89 16.48
CA ASP A 153 15.03 17.86 16.33
C ASP A 153 15.67 16.89 17.35
N GLY A 154 16.97 16.64 17.22
CA GLY A 154 17.70 15.76 18.14
C GLY A 154 17.78 16.29 19.59
N LYS A 155 17.38 17.54 19.87
CA LYS A 155 17.26 18.16 21.19
C LYS A 155 15.86 18.11 21.78
N GLY A 156 14.90 17.46 21.10
CA GLY A 156 13.52 17.32 21.55
C GLY A 156 12.66 18.57 21.40
N LYS A 157 13.01 19.51 20.51
CA LYS A 157 12.15 20.63 20.14
C LYS A 157 11.36 20.30 18.87
N LEU A 158 10.05 20.57 18.91
CA LEU A 158 9.18 20.43 17.75
C LEU A 158 9.26 21.67 16.89
N TRP A 159 9.50 21.52 15.58
CA TRP A 159 9.63 22.63 14.65
C TRP A 159 8.45 22.74 13.69
N ILE A 160 7.91 23.96 13.58
CA ILE A 160 6.78 24.33 12.74
C ILE A 160 7.18 25.52 11.86
N ALA A 161 6.89 25.46 10.57
CA ALA A 161 6.96 26.63 9.70
C ALA A 161 5.58 27.18 9.39
N ALA A 162 5.44 28.51 9.38
CA ALA A 162 4.24 29.24 8.99
C ALA A 162 4.49 30.01 7.69
N PRO A 163 4.23 29.44 6.50
CA PRO A 163 4.50 30.05 5.20
C PRO A 163 3.83 31.41 5.02
N SER A 164 2.60 31.60 5.52
CA SER A 164 1.86 32.86 5.45
C SER A 164 2.56 34.03 6.16
N GLU A 165 3.41 33.74 7.14
CA GLU A 165 4.21 34.73 7.88
C GLU A 165 5.70 34.70 7.49
N GLY A 166 6.15 33.64 6.78
CA GLY A 166 7.57 33.44 6.47
C GLY A 166 8.42 33.07 7.68
N THR A 167 7.82 32.49 8.72
CA THR A 167 8.48 32.20 10.00
C THR A 167 8.66 30.70 10.24
N VAL A 168 9.65 30.33 11.07
CA VAL A 168 9.81 29.01 11.65
C VAL A 168 9.86 29.12 13.18
N THR A 169 9.15 28.24 13.88
CA THR A 169 8.98 28.28 15.34
C THR A 169 9.38 26.96 15.97
N ALA A 170 10.23 27.02 17.01
CA ALA A 170 10.55 25.90 17.89
C ALA A 170 9.54 25.86 19.06
N ILE A 171 9.04 24.69 19.35
CA ILE A 171 8.14 24.42 20.49
C ILE A 171 8.86 23.50 21.45
N THR A 172 8.96 23.93 22.72
CA THR A 172 9.43 23.09 23.82
C THR A 172 8.22 22.37 24.42
N PRO A 173 8.25 21.01 24.47
CA PRO A 173 7.16 20.24 25.06
C PRO A 173 6.91 20.57 26.54
N ALA A 174 5.66 20.40 26.99
CA ALA A 174 5.34 20.30 28.39
C ALA A 174 5.91 19.00 28.96
N ALA A 175 6.46 19.04 30.16
CA ALA A 175 6.92 17.87 30.84
C ALA A 175 5.74 17.04 31.36
N VAL A 176 5.71 15.76 30.97
CA VAL A 176 4.77 14.77 31.51
C VAL A 176 5.44 14.12 32.72
N ASN A 177 4.87 14.28 33.90
CA ASN A 177 5.38 13.71 35.19
C ASN A 177 6.77 14.17 35.64
N SER A 178 7.22 15.39 35.30
CA SER A 178 8.48 15.93 35.83
C SER A 178 8.35 16.37 37.28
N SER A 179 9.29 15.92 38.09
CA SER A 179 9.50 16.43 39.46
C SER A 179 10.26 17.78 39.48
N GLU A 180 10.76 18.25 38.34
CA GLU A 180 11.47 19.51 38.25
C GLU A 180 10.52 20.71 38.29
N ALA A 181 10.68 21.56 39.33
CA ALA A 181 9.86 22.75 39.51
C ALA A 181 9.98 23.79 38.35
N ALA A 182 11.01 23.70 37.51
CA ALA A 182 11.28 24.60 36.39
C ALA A 182 10.76 24.07 35.04
N ALA A 183 10.28 22.84 34.95
CA ALA A 183 9.81 22.25 33.68
C ALA A 183 8.45 22.88 33.26
N PRO A 184 8.26 23.20 31.95
CA PRO A 184 7.01 23.76 31.47
C PRO A 184 5.85 22.78 31.68
N LYS A 185 4.73 23.29 32.23
CA LYS A 185 3.50 22.48 32.41
C LYS A 185 2.57 22.48 31.19
N THR A 186 2.84 23.34 30.24
CA THR A 186 2.15 23.44 28.95
C THR A 186 3.20 23.63 27.86
N PRO A 187 2.96 23.19 26.60
CA PRO A 187 3.90 23.43 25.52
C PRO A 187 4.10 24.92 25.27
N VAL A 188 5.34 25.33 24.99
CA VAL A 188 5.72 26.76 24.85
C VAL A 188 6.43 26.96 23.52
N GLN A 189 6.02 28.01 22.79
CA GLN A 189 6.80 28.53 21.66
C GLN A 189 8.09 29.17 22.21
N SER A 190 9.21 28.46 22.07
CA SER A 190 10.48 28.85 22.70
C SER A 190 11.32 29.79 21.85
N ARG A 191 11.15 29.75 20.52
CA ARG A 191 11.87 30.57 19.55
C ARG A 191 11.07 30.68 18.25
N THR A 192 11.01 31.90 17.66
CA THR A 192 10.46 32.15 16.32
C THR A 192 11.43 32.96 15.52
N GLU A 193 11.77 32.50 14.31
CA GLU A 193 12.69 33.19 13.39
C GLU A 193 11.99 33.51 12.06
N PRO A 194 12.06 34.73 11.56
CA PRO A 194 11.60 35.11 10.24
C PRO A 194 12.66 34.70 9.20
N VAL A 195 12.43 33.58 8.52
CA VAL A 195 13.37 32.95 7.57
C VAL A 195 13.08 33.28 6.11
N ALA A 196 11.87 33.77 5.79
CA ALA A 196 11.46 34.12 4.43
C ALA A 196 10.48 35.31 4.42
N GLN A 197 10.14 35.80 3.23
CA GLN A 197 9.05 36.76 3.10
C GLN A 197 7.71 36.07 3.34
N PRO A 198 6.67 36.76 3.83
CA PRO A 198 5.33 36.20 3.95
C PRO A 198 4.80 35.63 2.64
N ALA A 199 4.07 34.50 2.74
CA ALA A 199 3.50 33.79 1.62
C ALA A 199 4.52 33.09 0.67
N HIS A 200 5.78 32.93 1.10
CA HIS A 200 6.71 32.04 0.43
C HIS A 200 6.37 30.55 0.70
N ASP A 201 6.65 29.70 -0.25
CA ASP A 201 6.46 28.24 -0.14
C ASP A 201 7.64 27.63 0.63
N LEU A 202 7.37 27.16 1.85
CA LEU A 202 8.37 26.64 2.76
C LEU A 202 8.20 25.14 3.00
N THR A 203 9.31 24.42 3.09
CA THR A 203 9.37 23.06 3.64
C THR A 203 10.57 22.96 4.59
N LEU A 204 10.53 22.00 5.53
CA LEU A 204 11.59 21.88 6.54
C LEU A 204 12.06 20.45 6.75
N SER A 205 13.28 20.32 7.24
CA SER A 205 13.90 19.10 7.76
C SER A 205 14.56 19.42 9.09
N THR A 206 14.23 18.68 10.14
CA THR A 206 14.90 18.89 11.43
C THR A 206 16.30 18.29 11.43
N LEU A 207 17.16 18.83 12.27
CA LEU A 207 18.56 18.49 12.43
C LEU A 207 18.78 17.93 13.85
N GLU A 208 19.99 17.47 14.17
CA GLU A 208 20.36 17.16 15.56
C GLU A 208 20.26 18.39 16.47
N ASP A 209 20.50 19.59 15.96
CA ASP A 209 20.46 20.86 16.68
C ASP A 209 19.77 21.92 15.80
N GLY A 210 18.43 21.93 15.82
CA GLY A 210 17.62 22.89 15.08
C GLY A 210 16.97 22.38 13.79
N VAL A 211 16.87 23.25 12.75
CA VAL A 211 16.08 22.98 11.55
C VAL A 211 16.70 23.58 10.29
N ALA A 212 16.61 22.87 9.17
CA ALA A 212 16.84 23.39 7.83
C ALA A 212 15.47 23.70 7.18
N VAL A 213 15.29 24.91 6.68
CA VAL A 213 14.07 25.39 6.00
C VAL A 213 14.42 25.71 4.56
N LEU A 214 13.79 25.03 3.62
CA LEU A 214 13.92 25.33 2.19
C LEU A 214 12.79 26.27 1.77
N ASP A 215 13.16 27.48 1.40
CA ASP A 215 12.29 28.41 0.68
C ASP A 215 12.27 28.02 -0.80
N ARG A 216 11.22 27.36 -1.24
CA ARG A 216 11.04 26.90 -2.62
C ARG A 216 10.72 28.02 -3.59
N THR A 217 10.31 29.18 -3.09
CA THR A 217 10.06 30.36 -3.91
C THR A 217 11.38 31.02 -4.39
N THR A 218 12.40 31.03 -3.54
CA THR A 218 13.71 31.61 -3.84
C THR A 218 14.83 30.59 -4.05
N ASN A 219 14.53 29.30 -3.84
CA ASN A 219 15.49 28.19 -3.81
C ASN A 219 16.61 28.41 -2.77
N ALA A 220 16.29 29.03 -1.65
CA ALA A 220 17.21 29.27 -0.55
C ALA A 220 17.01 28.25 0.56
N LEU A 221 18.09 27.61 1.01
CA LEU A 221 18.12 26.75 2.19
C LEU A 221 18.60 27.56 3.39
N HIS A 222 17.72 27.76 4.37
CA HIS A 222 18.02 28.47 5.62
C HIS A 222 18.24 27.45 6.72
N THR A 223 19.30 27.62 7.50
CA THR A 223 19.60 26.73 8.64
C THR A 223 19.53 27.51 9.94
N VAL A 224 18.62 27.15 10.81
CA VAL A 224 18.46 27.68 12.17
C VAL A 224 19.05 26.67 13.13
N ARG A 225 20.12 27.03 13.84
CA ARG A 225 20.73 26.22 14.89
C ARG A 225 20.25 26.69 16.25
N ASP A 226 19.97 25.78 17.16
CA ASP A 226 19.49 26.12 18.49
C ASP A 226 20.58 26.82 19.32
N SER A 227 21.86 26.45 19.07
CA SER A 227 23.04 26.99 19.68
C SER A 227 23.47 28.39 19.13
N GLU A 228 22.88 28.86 18.01
CA GLU A 228 23.27 30.08 17.33
C GLU A 228 22.08 31.05 17.21
N PRO A 229 22.30 32.38 17.36
CA PRO A 229 21.27 33.38 17.09
C PRO A 229 21.06 33.57 15.58
N GLY A 230 19.80 33.78 15.16
CA GLY A 230 19.41 33.95 13.75
C GLY A 230 19.53 32.68 12.92
N PHE A 231 19.79 32.83 11.62
CA PHE A 231 19.92 31.71 10.68
C PHE A 231 21.04 31.96 9.68
N SER A 232 21.54 30.88 9.09
CA SER A 232 22.42 30.90 7.94
C SER A 232 21.70 30.54 6.66
N SER A 233 22.17 31.01 5.49
CA SER A 233 21.47 30.81 4.21
C SER A 233 22.42 30.34 3.11
N ALA A 234 21.92 29.46 2.22
CA ALA A 234 22.58 28.97 1.01
C ALA A 234 21.58 28.99 -0.15
N THR A 235 21.94 29.64 -1.26
CA THR A 235 21.14 29.62 -2.50
C THR A 235 21.46 28.34 -3.29
N LEU A 236 20.45 27.59 -3.71
CA LEU A 236 20.62 26.35 -4.42
C LEU A 236 20.21 26.49 -5.90
N PRO A 237 20.96 25.87 -6.84
CA PRO A 237 20.64 25.94 -8.27
C PRO A 237 19.59 24.87 -8.65
N LEU A 238 18.43 24.87 -7.99
CA LEU A 238 17.39 23.87 -8.21
C LEU A 238 16.69 24.10 -9.55
N ALA A 239 16.41 22.99 -10.25
CA ALA A 239 15.69 22.99 -11.53
C ALA A 239 14.16 22.82 -11.36
N GLY A 240 13.65 22.91 -10.13
CA GLY A 240 12.24 22.75 -9.77
C GLY A 240 12.04 22.77 -8.26
N PRO A 241 10.81 22.58 -7.77
CA PRO A 241 10.51 22.55 -6.33
C PRO A 241 11.32 21.46 -5.62
N GLY A 242 12.10 21.84 -4.62
CA GLY A 242 12.85 20.90 -3.80
C GLY A 242 12.01 20.28 -2.69
N ALA A 243 12.33 19.07 -2.31
CA ALA A 243 11.76 18.35 -1.18
C ALA A 243 12.87 17.79 -0.28
N MET A 244 12.62 17.68 1.02
CA MET A 244 13.58 17.19 2.01
C MET A 244 12.94 16.10 2.87
N ALA A 245 13.74 15.13 3.33
CA ALA A 245 13.29 14.18 4.34
C ALA A 245 12.90 14.92 5.64
N PRO A 246 11.98 14.39 6.45
CA PRO A 246 11.52 15.07 7.67
C PRO A 246 12.64 15.39 8.67
N HIS A 247 13.66 14.52 8.74
CA HIS A 247 14.82 14.66 9.62
C HIS A 247 16.12 14.28 8.92
N THR A 248 17.24 14.89 9.33
CA THR A 248 18.61 14.50 8.96
C THR A 248 19.56 14.86 10.09
N ASP A 249 20.71 14.18 10.21
CA ASP A 249 21.77 14.48 11.21
C ASP A 249 22.37 15.88 11.04
N GLY A 250 22.08 16.55 9.94
CA GLY A 250 22.53 17.91 9.63
C GLY A 250 23.99 18.04 9.18
N LYS A 251 24.74 16.94 9.07
CA LYS A 251 26.08 16.95 8.46
C LYS A 251 25.99 17.10 6.96
N GLN A 252 24.97 16.50 6.36
CA GLN A 252 24.63 16.61 4.94
C GLN A 252 23.11 16.73 4.81
N VAL A 253 22.64 17.80 4.18
CA VAL A 253 21.21 18.03 3.96
C VAL A 253 20.90 17.74 2.49
N PRO A 254 20.27 16.62 2.15
CA PRO A 254 19.85 16.31 0.79
C PRO A 254 18.58 17.08 0.44
N VAL A 255 18.58 17.72 -0.71
CA VAL A 255 17.41 18.37 -1.33
C VAL A 255 17.12 17.67 -2.64
N THR A 256 16.00 16.97 -2.71
CA THR A 256 15.54 16.22 -3.88
C THR A 256 14.61 17.07 -4.71
N VAL A 257 14.84 17.15 -6.03
CA VAL A 257 13.93 17.77 -7.01
C VAL A 257 13.23 16.64 -7.79
N PRO A 258 12.01 16.25 -7.42
CA PRO A 258 11.34 15.09 -8.00
C PRO A 258 11.20 15.15 -9.53
N ASP A 259 10.74 16.26 -10.07
CA ASP A 259 10.46 16.44 -11.50
C ASP A 259 11.69 16.23 -12.39
N SER A 260 12.87 16.62 -11.93
CA SER A 260 14.14 16.45 -12.64
C SER A 260 14.94 15.25 -12.15
N ARG A 261 14.43 14.51 -11.15
CA ARG A 261 15.06 13.37 -10.47
C ARG A 261 16.48 13.67 -9.99
N GLN A 262 16.73 14.91 -9.56
CA GLN A 262 18.03 15.38 -9.08
C GLN A 262 18.06 15.49 -7.56
N VAL A 263 19.18 15.11 -6.96
CA VAL A 263 19.44 15.31 -5.53
C VAL A 263 20.66 16.22 -5.39
N TYR A 264 20.49 17.30 -4.63
CA TYR A 264 21.54 18.24 -4.25
C TYR A 264 21.88 18.01 -2.79
N VAL A 265 23.13 17.77 -2.48
CA VAL A 265 23.59 17.56 -1.10
C VAL A 265 24.30 18.81 -0.62
N VAL A 266 23.75 19.42 0.44
CA VAL A 266 24.28 20.64 1.03
C VAL A 266 25.11 20.31 2.27
N ARG A 267 26.35 20.81 2.31
CA ARG A 267 27.25 20.77 3.46
C ARG A 267 27.88 22.14 3.66
N ASP A 268 27.91 22.63 4.87
CA ASP A 268 28.56 23.91 5.21
C ASP A 268 28.16 25.06 4.27
N LYS A 269 26.85 25.19 3.97
CA LYS A 269 26.24 26.25 3.12
C LYS A 269 26.58 26.15 1.63
N VAL A 270 27.22 25.08 1.17
CA VAL A 270 27.51 24.87 -0.25
C VAL A 270 27.00 23.55 -0.73
N VAL A 271 26.68 23.45 -2.02
CA VAL A 271 26.36 22.16 -2.65
C VAL A 271 27.63 21.34 -2.77
N SER A 272 27.77 20.32 -1.93
CA SER A 272 28.96 19.45 -1.88
C SER A 272 28.95 18.33 -2.93
N SER A 273 27.75 17.85 -3.30
CA SER A 273 27.57 16.89 -4.40
C SER A 273 26.20 17.03 -5.04
N LYS A 274 26.08 16.51 -6.27
CA LYS A 274 24.83 16.47 -7.03
C LYS A 274 24.80 15.18 -7.83
N PHE A 275 23.67 14.48 -7.84
CA PHE A 275 23.49 13.28 -8.65
C PHE A 275 22.06 13.18 -9.21
N VAL A 276 21.89 12.33 -10.23
CA VAL A 276 20.61 12.07 -10.89
C VAL A 276 20.15 10.67 -10.50
N VAL A 277 18.92 10.54 -10.04
CA VAL A 277 18.27 9.26 -9.73
C VAL A 277 17.74 8.66 -11.04
N PRO A 278 18.12 7.43 -11.41
CA PRO A 278 17.66 6.81 -12.66
C PRO A 278 16.17 6.43 -12.59
N GLY A 279 15.60 6.09 -13.76
CA GLY A 279 14.21 5.69 -13.91
C GLY A 279 13.32 6.82 -14.44
N ASP A 280 12.11 6.48 -14.76
CA ASP A 280 11.07 7.33 -15.37
C ASP A 280 9.74 7.31 -14.57
N SER A 281 9.69 6.54 -13.45
CA SER A 281 8.52 6.49 -12.60
C SER A 281 8.29 7.81 -11.87
N ASP A 282 7.04 8.21 -11.79
CA ASP A 282 6.60 9.35 -10.99
C ASP A 282 6.72 9.06 -9.48
N GLY A 283 6.63 10.09 -8.65
CA GLY A 283 6.58 9.97 -7.19
C GLY A 283 7.92 9.63 -6.53
N LEU A 284 9.01 10.27 -7.00
CA LEU A 284 10.30 10.21 -6.33
C LEU A 284 10.19 10.85 -4.93
N GLN A 285 10.54 10.08 -3.89
CA GLN A 285 10.55 10.56 -2.50
C GLN A 285 11.82 11.35 -2.18
N PRO A 286 11.79 12.19 -1.13
CA PRO A 286 13.00 12.87 -0.64
C PRO A 286 14.08 11.86 -0.22
N ALA A 287 15.32 12.18 -0.55
CA ALA A 287 16.47 11.36 -0.19
C ALA A 287 16.67 11.32 1.34
N VAL A 288 16.81 10.13 1.88
CA VAL A 288 17.17 9.88 3.29
C VAL A 288 18.68 9.71 3.37
N ALA A 289 19.36 10.58 4.12
CA ALA A 289 20.78 10.47 4.41
C ALA A 289 21.01 9.57 5.63
N TRP A 290 21.84 8.53 5.49
CA TRP A 290 22.18 7.65 6.58
C TRP A 290 23.55 6.98 6.37
N GLU A 291 24.41 7.03 7.39
CA GLU A 291 25.76 6.43 7.42
C GLU A 291 26.59 6.71 6.15
N GLY A 292 26.54 7.97 5.67
CA GLY A 292 27.28 8.41 4.49
C GLY A 292 26.69 7.99 3.14
N TYR A 293 25.49 7.40 3.12
CA TYR A 293 24.78 7.04 1.91
C TYR A 293 23.44 7.80 1.81
N PHE A 294 22.89 7.86 0.60
CA PHE A 294 21.58 8.43 0.32
C PHE A 294 20.66 7.37 -0.28
N TYR A 295 19.49 7.21 0.31
CA TYR A 295 18.46 6.26 -0.09
C TYR A 295 17.27 7.04 -0.63
N VAL A 296 16.89 6.75 -1.88
CA VAL A 296 15.83 7.49 -2.60
C VAL A 296 14.82 6.50 -3.13
N ALA A 297 13.64 6.46 -2.52
CA ALA A 297 12.56 5.58 -2.95
C ALA A 297 11.74 6.22 -4.08
N ASP A 298 11.14 5.38 -4.94
CA ASP A 298 10.16 5.81 -5.93
C ASP A 298 8.91 4.90 -5.93
N ASN A 299 7.86 5.30 -6.66
CA ASN A 299 6.60 4.56 -6.70
C ASN A 299 6.68 3.23 -7.47
N SER A 300 7.79 2.94 -8.16
CA SER A 300 8.00 1.62 -8.80
C SER A 300 8.42 0.53 -7.81
N GLY A 301 8.66 0.90 -6.54
CA GLY A 301 9.19 0.00 -5.52
C GLY A 301 10.70 -0.15 -5.58
N GLN A 302 11.41 0.80 -6.19
CA GLN A 302 12.86 0.86 -6.14
C GLN A 302 13.33 1.84 -5.06
N VAL A 303 14.36 1.45 -4.33
CA VAL A 303 15.15 2.37 -3.50
C VAL A 303 16.53 2.48 -4.12
N HIS A 304 16.80 3.62 -4.73
CA HIS A 304 18.08 3.93 -5.37
C HIS A 304 19.09 4.36 -4.31
N VAL A 305 20.27 3.78 -4.34
CA VAL A 305 21.29 3.97 -3.31
C VAL A 305 22.50 4.68 -3.90
N PHE A 306 22.98 5.73 -3.21
CA PHE A 306 24.16 6.51 -3.60
C PHE A 306 25.08 6.68 -2.42
N ASP A 307 26.41 6.72 -2.64
CA ASP A 307 27.39 7.03 -1.61
C ASP A 307 27.50 8.57 -1.38
N SER A 308 28.30 8.98 -0.42
CA SER A 308 28.52 10.40 -0.06
C SER A 308 29.06 11.27 -1.19
N ALA A 309 29.66 10.66 -2.23
CA ALA A 309 30.14 11.32 -3.43
C ALA A 309 29.08 11.35 -4.56
N GLY A 310 27.90 10.80 -4.34
CA GLY A 310 26.84 10.70 -5.32
C GLY A 310 27.03 9.57 -6.36
N ARG A 311 27.91 8.60 -6.09
CA ARG A 311 28.08 7.45 -6.97
C ARG A 311 27.04 6.39 -6.66
N ARG A 312 26.37 5.88 -7.71
CA ARG A 312 25.33 4.87 -7.58
C ARG A 312 25.89 3.56 -7.03
N GLN A 313 25.16 3.00 -6.09
CA GLN A 313 25.37 1.70 -5.50
C GLN A 313 24.30 0.71 -6.00
N LYS A 314 24.25 -0.49 -5.40
CA LYS A 314 23.22 -1.47 -5.74
C LYS A 314 21.85 -1.04 -5.19
N ASP A 315 20.87 -0.94 -6.05
CA ASP A 315 19.49 -0.60 -5.68
C ASP A 315 18.82 -1.73 -4.88
N ILE A 316 17.83 -1.35 -4.06
CA ILE A 316 16.98 -2.27 -3.29
C ILE A 316 15.62 -2.31 -3.96
N SER A 317 15.16 -3.50 -4.35
CA SER A 317 13.90 -3.69 -5.07
C SER A 317 12.83 -4.33 -4.21
N PHE A 318 11.61 -3.83 -4.34
CA PHE A 318 10.38 -4.38 -3.76
C PHE A 318 9.43 -4.78 -4.88
N PRO A 319 9.26 -6.07 -5.17
CA PRO A 319 8.24 -6.50 -6.12
C PRO A 319 6.85 -6.24 -5.53
N ASN A 320 6.00 -5.53 -6.27
CA ASN A 320 4.62 -5.21 -5.90
C ASN A 320 4.49 -4.56 -4.51
N PRO A 321 5.02 -3.35 -4.29
CA PRO A 321 5.02 -2.72 -2.96
C PRO A 321 3.61 -2.38 -2.43
N GLY A 322 2.61 -2.29 -3.31
CA GLY A 322 1.21 -1.98 -2.94
C GLY A 322 1.01 -0.55 -2.41
N GLY A 323 1.93 0.36 -2.70
CA GLY A 323 1.91 1.74 -2.29
C GLY A 323 3.32 2.32 -2.09
N PRO A 324 3.43 3.59 -1.67
CA PRO A 324 4.73 4.22 -1.37
C PRO A 324 5.50 3.46 -0.30
N LEU A 325 6.83 3.40 -0.46
CA LEU A 325 7.72 2.83 0.55
C LEU A 325 7.91 3.80 1.72
N GLU A 326 8.03 3.26 2.92
CA GLU A 326 8.31 4.02 4.14
C GLU A 326 9.76 3.73 4.58
N LEU A 327 10.57 4.78 4.73
CA LEU A 327 11.96 4.69 5.13
C LEU A 327 12.13 5.31 6.52
N GLU A 328 12.58 4.52 7.49
CA GLU A 328 12.85 4.96 8.86
C GLU A 328 14.27 4.60 9.27
N VAL A 329 15.03 5.61 9.71
CA VAL A 329 16.33 5.40 10.35
C VAL A 329 16.11 5.33 11.85
N ARG A 330 16.46 4.17 12.44
CA ARG A 330 16.32 3.96 13.88
C ARG A 330 17.41 3.06 14.42
N GLU A 331 18.02 3.45 15.52
CA GLU A 331 18.99 2.65 16.30
C GLU A 331 20.08 1.95 15.47
N GLY A 332 20.67 2.69 14.51
CA GLY A 332 21.76 2.17 13.67
C GLY A 332 21.32 1.24 12.54
N TYR A 333 20.03 1.23 12.20
CA TYR A 333 19.48 0.52 11.06
C TYR A 333 18.59 1.44 10.23
N LEU A 334 18.51 1.15 8.93
CA LEU A 334 17.50 1.72 8.06
C LEU A 334 16.44 0.64 7.80
N PHE A 335 15.21 0.88 8.24
CA PHE A 335 14.05 0.04 7.98
C PHE A 335 13.32 0.59 6.76
N ILE A 336 12.98 -0.31 5.82
CA ILE A 336 12.22 0.03 4.62
C ILE A 336 10.99 -0.86 4.61
N ASN A 337 9.83 -0.24 4.80
CA ASN A 337 8.54 -0.91 4.84
C ASN A 337 7.77 -0.71 3.53
N ALA A 338 7.11 -1.76 3.05
CA ALA A 338 6.09 -1.70 2.00
C ALA A 338 4.73 -2.03 2.64
N PRO A 339 3.89 -1.05 3.03
CA PRO A 339 2.68 -1.28 3.82
C PRO A 339 1.67 -2.22 3.18
N GLY A 340 1.60 -2.23 1.84
CA GLY A 340 0.72 -3.09 1.06
C GLY A 340 1.29 -4.49 0.75
N SER A 341 2.51 -4.82 1.19
CA SER A 341 3.22 -6.08 0.90
C SER A 341 3.58 -6.82 2.18
N SER A 342 3.81 -8.14 2.08
CA SER A 342 4.38 -8.95 3.17
C SER A 342 5.86 -8.64 3.44
N ILE A 343 6.53 -7.90 2.55
CA ILE A 343 7.98 -7.72 2.58
C ILE A 343 8.36 -6.39 3.22
N ALA A 344 9.35 -6.42 4.11
CA ALA A 344 10.15 -5.28 4.53
C ALA A 344 11.64 -5.57 4.29
N ARG A 345 12.48 -4.53 4.36
CA ARG A 345 13.94 -4.65 4.29
C ARG A 345 14.56 -3.99 5.51
N VAL A 346 15.64 -4.57 5.99
CA VAL A 346 16.50 -3.98 7.02
C VAL A 346 17.89 -3.81 6.42
N VAL A 347 18.44 -2.61 6.54
CA VAL A 347 19.80 -2.28 6.12
C VAL A 347 20.62 -1.98 7.36
N ASP A 348 21.73 -2.65 7.55
CA ASP A 348 22.63 -2.42 8.68
C ASP A 348 23.71 -1.37 8.37
N ASN A 349 24.49 -0.99 9.34
CA ASN A 349 25.55 0.02 9.22
C ASN A 349 26.70 -0.35 8.23
N SER A 350 26.76 -1.59 7.77
CA SER A 350 27.61 -2.01 6.64
C SER A 350 26.91 -1.91 5.29
N HIS A 351 25.68 -1.39 5.26
CA HIS A 351 24.79 -1.29 4.10
C HIS A 351 24.34 -2.66 3.54
N ALA A 352 24.49 -3.75 4.33
CA ALA A 352 23.97 -5.04 3.95
C ALA A 352 22.45 -5.10 4.10
N VAL A 353 21.75 -5.53 3.04
CA VAL A 353 20.29 -5.55 2.95
C VAL A 353 19.77 -6.94 3.28
N ARG A 354 18.88 -7.04 4.25
CA ARG A 354 18.19 -8.28 4.63
C ARG A 354 16.69 -8.16 4.40
N THR A 355 16.09 -9.27 3.96
CA THR A 355 14.64 -9.35 3.72
C THR A 355 13.94 -9.84 4.97
N VAL A 356 12.81 -9.23 5.28
CA VAL A 356 11.92 -9.62 6.37
C VAL A 356 10.56 -9.98 5.75
N ASP A 357 10.04 -11.15 6.07
CA ASP A 357 8.63 -11.48 5.83
C ASP A 357 7.82 -11.06 7.07
N LYS A 358 6.99 -10.04 6.89
CA LYS A 358 6.11 -9.51 7.95
C LYS A 358 4.99 -10.50 8.34
N TYR A 359 4.70 -11.48 7.49
CA TYR A 359 3.60 -12.43 7.66
C TYR A 359 4.05 -13.84 8.05
N ALA A 360 5.36 -14.03 8.35
CA ALA A 360 5.90 -15.31 8.82
C ALA A 360 5.18 -15.81 10.10
N ASP A 361 4.87 -17.11 10.18
CA ASP A 361 3.97 -17.68 11.20
C ASP A 361 4.60 -17.93 12.58
N ASP A 362 5.90 -17.65 12.81
CA ASP A 362 6.68 -18.00 13.99
C ASP A 362 6.85 -16.87 15.02
N VAL A 363 5.75 -16.11 15.34
CA VAL A 363 5.79 -14.90 16.17
C VAL A 363 4.81 -14.94 17.36
N LEU A 364 5.17 -14.32 18.50
CA LEU A 364 4.39 -14.26 19.74
C LEU A 364 3.53 -12.97 19.80
N GLY A 365 2.25 -13.04 20.11
CA GLY A 365 1.33 -11.93 20.35
C GLY A 365 0.41 -12.15 21.56
N GLY A 366 -0.10 -11.10 22.23
CA GLY A 366 -0.90 -11.18 23.44
C GLY A 366 -2.05 -10.15 23.61
N ASP A 367 -3.03 -10.43 24.49
CA ASP A 367 -4.33 -9.75 24.70
C ASP A 367 -4.38 -8.68 25.79
N ARG A 368 -5.50 -7.88 25.90
CA ARG A 368 -5.68 -6.63 26.65
C ARG A 368 -6.71 -6.56 27.77
N PRO A 369 -6.72 -5.49 28.64
CA PRO A 369 -7.82 -5.07 29.49
C PRO A 369 -8.30 -3.58 29.44
N PRO A 370 -9.45 -3.11 30.09
CA PRO A 370 -10.27 -1.92 29.73
C PRO A 370 -10.28 -0.65 30.64
N ALA A 371 -11.01 0.46 30.29
CA ALA A 371 -10.94 1.87 30.70
C ALA A 371 -12.08 2.51 31.60
N PRO A 372 -12.01 3.82 32.13
CA PRO A 372 -13.07 4.57 32.82
C PRO A 372 -13.28 6.12 32.65
N PRO A 373 -14.24 6.93 33.34
CA PRO A 373 -14.92 8.18 32.87
C PRO A 373 -14.95 9.54 33.69
N GLN A 374 -15.80 10.62 33.42
CA GLN A 374 -15.80 12.12 33.50
C GLN A 374 -16.76 12.99 34.43
N ALA A 375 -16.69 14.50 34.50
CA ALA A 375 -17.66 15.63 34.37
C ALA A 375 -17.80 17.04 35.05
N PRO A 376 -18.72 18.12 35.18
CA PRO A 376 -18.91 19.55 34.69
C PRO A 376 -19.38 20.88 35.55
N PRO A 377 -20.15 22.08 35.26
CA PRO A 377 -19.97 23.63 35.30
C PRO A 377 -20.87 24.74 36.12
N PRO A 378 -21.41 26.13 35.91
CA PRO A 378 -21.19 27.65 35.76
C PRO A 378 -22.00 28.85 36.58
N PRO A 379 -22.61 30.18 36.40
CA PRO A 379 -22.70 31.62 35.90
C PRO A 379 -23.22 33.00 36.68
N PRO A 380 -24.02 34.30 36.45
CA PRO A 380 -23.98 35.73 35.94
C PRO A 380 -24.60 37.12 36.59
N LYS A 381 -24.54 38.69 36.17
CA LYS A 381 -25.30 40.07 35.90
C LYS A 381 -25.67 41.45 36.72
N PRO A 382 -26.51 42.67 36.45
CA PRO A 382 -26.63 44.05 35.77
C PRO A 382 -27.21 45.49 36.32
N LYS A 383 -27.38 46.94 35.62
CA LYS A 383 -28.27 48.23 35.38
C LYS A 383 -28.40 49.75 35.92
N LYS A 384 -28.86 51.06 35.22
CA LYS A 384 -29.79 52.29 34.75
C LYS A 384 -30.10 53.78 35.25
N PRO A 385 -31.02 54.92 34.78
CA PRO A 385 -31.23 56.13 33.83
C PRO A 385 -31.91 57.57 34.21
N VAL A 386 -32.32 58.73 33.24
CA VAL A 386 -33.41 59.83 32.87
C VAL A 386 -33.46 61.42 33.07
N VAL A 387 -34.04 62.44 32.16
CA VAL A 387 -35.06 63.44 31.64
C VAL A 387 -35.02 64.98 31.47
N SER A 388 -35.55 65.94 30.57
CA SER A 388 -36.47 66.69 29.68
C SER A 388 -36.72 68.25 29.61
N LYS A 389 -37.08 68.86 28.49
CA LYS A 389 -37.89 69.87 27.64
C LYS A 389 -37.56 71.38 27.35
N PRO A 390 -37.43 71.95 25.98
CA PRO A 390 -37.94 73.16 25.31
C PRO A 390 -38.05 73.20 23.75
N SER A 391 -37.94 74.34 22.92
CA SER A 391 -38.48 74.54 21.58
C SER A 391 -37.65 73.92 20.41
N ALA A 392 -38.22 73.79 19.15
CA ALA A 392 -37.58 73.11 18.00
C ALA A 392 -36.39 73.95 17.44
N PRO A 393 -35.23 73.36 17.17
CA PRO A 393 -34.13 73.92 16.41
C PRO A 393 -34.46 74.13 14.93
N ARG A 394 -33.79 75.12 14.23
CA ARG A 394 -33.97 75.37 12.79
C ARG A 394 -32.94 74.64 11.97
N ASN A 395 -33.26 74.34 10.71
CA ASN A 395 -32.34 73.76 9.73
C ASN A 395 -31.63 72.49 10.15
N VAL A 396 -32.35 71.53 10.74
CA VAL A 396 -31.74 70.24 11.16
C VAL A 396 -31.43 69.39 9.92
N ARG A 397 -30.17 69.06 9.70
CA ARG A 397 -29.66 68.22 8.60
C ARG A 397 -28.74 67.16 9.08
N ALA A 398 -28.66 66.04 8.39
CA ALA A 398 -27.71 64.99 8.60
C ALA A 398 -26.92 64.71 7.32
N ALA A 399 -25.60 64.40 7.46
CA ALA A 399 -24.71 63.96 6.41
C ALA A 399 -24.14 62.58 6.83
N ALA A 400 -24.11 61.62 5.90
CA ALA A 400 -23.63 60.28 6.12
C ALA A 400 -22.10 60.19 6.11
N GLY A 401 -21.52 59.37 6.98
CA GLY A 401 -20.13 58.93 7.00
C GLY A 401 -20.06 57.38 7.07
N ASN A 402 -18.87 56.83 7.33
CA ASN A 402 -18.67 55.40 7.56
C ASN A 402 -19.07 55.06 9.00
N ALA A 403 -20.11 54.28 9.17
CA ALA A 403 -20.74 53.94 10.44
C ALA A 403 -21.04 55.15 11.32
N GLU A 404 -21.23 56.32 10.74
CA GLU A 404 -21.55 57.57 11.44
C GLU A 404 -22.43 58.50 10.63
N ALA A 405 -23.03 59.43 11.31
CA ALA A 405 -23.74 60.58 10.68
C ALA A 405 -23.46 61.88 11.44
N ARG A 406 -23.13 62.94 10.72
CA ARG A 406 -22.95 64.27 11.27
C ARG A 406 -24.25 65.04 11.20
N VAL A 407 -24.86 65.27 12.34
CA VAL A 407 -26.11 66.03 12.52
C VAL A 407 -25.76 67.49 12.79
N THR A 408 -26.38 68.47 12.09
CA THR A 408 -26.17 69.87 12.23
C THR A 408 -27.50 70.60 12.38
N TRP A 409 -27.58 71.75 13.13
CA TRP A 409 -28.76 72.55 13.33
C TRP A 409 -28.44 74.02 13.59
N GLN A 410 -29.41 74.89 13.49
CA GLN A 410 -29.38 76.28 13.91
C GLN A 410 -30.08 76.45 15.23
N SER A 411 -29.74 77.54 15.97
CA SER A 411 -30.33 77.83 17.29
C SER A 411 -31.84 77.78 17.31
N ALA A 412 -32.39 77.27 18.40
CA ALA A 412 -33.80 77.39 18.77
C ALA A 412 -34.05 78.72 19.53
N ASN A 413 -35.29 79.20 19.57
CA ASN A 413 -35.64 80.29 20.46
C ASN A 413 -35.67 79.79 21.90
N ASP A 414 -35.08 80.57 22.85
CA ASP A 414 -34.96 80.20 24.26
C ASP A 414 -36.19 80.37 25.07
N ASN A 415 -37.21 80.98 24.54
CA ASN A 415 -38.47 81.29 25.14
C ASN A 415 -38.38 81.88 26.59
N ASN A 416 -37.43 82.82 26.76
CA ASN A 416 -37.16 83.49 28.03
C ASN A 416 -36.48 82.62 29.11
N ALA A 417 -35.87 81.65 28.74
CA ALA A 417 -34.98 80.93 29.60
C ALA A 417 -33.82 80.42 28.76
N ALA A 418 -32.58 80.76 29.05
CA ALA A 418 -31.41 80.42 28.28
C ALA A 418 -31.44 78.89 27.97
N ILE A 419 -31.15 78.56 26.76
CA ILE A 419 -30.97 77.14 26.32
C ILE A 419 -29.76 76.60 27.08
N THR A 420 -29.99 75.54 27.82
CA THR A 420 -28.92 74.86 28.62
C THR A 420 -28.28 73.75 27.87
N ARG A 421 -28.98 73.09 26.94
CA ARG A 421 -28.48 72.04 26.10
C ARG A 421 -29.38 71.72 24.89
N TYR A 422 -28.88 71.00 23.89
CA TYR A 422 -29.67 70.37 22.87
C TYR A 422 -29.75 68.85 23.08
N VAL A 423 -30.85 68.21 22.69
CA VAL A 423 -31.06 66.78 22.75
C VAL A 423 -31.25 66.29 21.30
N VAL A 424 -30.44 65.33 20.91
CA VAL A 424 -30.47 64.67 19.60
C VAL A 424 -30.92 63.24 19.81
N VAL A 425 -31.99 62.86 19.11
CA VAL A 425 -32.55 61.50 19.17
C VAL A 425 -32.47 60.87 17.81
N GLY A 426 -31.94 59.69 17.73
CA GLY A 426 -31.81 58.91 16.46
C GLY A 426 -31.06 57.63 16.69
N ALA A 427 -31.22 56.64 15.82
CA ALA A 427 -30.59 55.33 15.92
C ALA A 427 -30.87 54.62 17.27
N GLY A 428 -32.05 54.77 17.80
CA GLY A 428 -32.43 54.20 19.09
C GLY A 428 -31.73 54.80 20.30
N ARG A 429 -31.00 55.95 20.17
CA ARG A 429 -30.18 56.60 21.17
C ARG A 429 -30.55 58.05 21.32
N THR A 430 -30.28 58.59 22.49
CA THR A 430 -30.48 60.04 22.79
C THR A 430 -29.14 60.62 23.23
N PHE A 431 -28.77 61.76 22.64
CA PHE A 431 -27.56 62.48 22.90
C PHE A 431 -27.89 63.90 23.48
N GLN A 432 -27.04 64.37 24.35
CA GLN A 432 -27.15 65.72 24.89
C GLN A 432 -25.85 66.49 24.58
N VAL A 433 -26.00 67.68 24.08
CA VAL A 433 -24.86 68.55 23.73
C VAL A 433 -25.07 69.95 24.26
N GLY A 434 -24.03 70.68 24.56
CA GLY A 434 -24.07 71.96 25.20
C GLY A 434 -24.89 73.02 24.43
N ALA A 435 -25.26 74.11 25.11
CA ALA A 435 -26.07 75.17 24.60
C ALA A 435 -25.51 75.88 23.34
N ASP A 436 -24.18 75.89 23.17
CA ASP A 436 -23.48 76.57 22.06
C ASP A 436 -23.15 75.64 20.92
N GLN A 437 -23.31 74.30 21.07
CA GLN A 437 -23.07 73.34 20.03
C GLN A 437 -24.17 73.31 18.98
N ARG A 438 -23.74 73.22 17.69
CA ARG A 438 -24.62 73.19 16.50
C ARG A 438 -24.39 71.98 15.59
N ALA A 439 -23.58 71.02 16.07
CA ALA A 439 -23.31 69.80 15.37
C ALA A 439 -23.03 68.64 16.37
N LEU A 440 -23.38 67.42 15.97
CA LEU A 440 -23.05 66.19 16.65
C LEU A 440 -22.73 65.14 15.64
N THR A 441 -21.63 64.42 15.77
CA THR A 441 -21.32 63.21 15.03
C THR A 441 -21.83 61.99 15.83
N VAL A 442 -22.77 61.27 15.30
CA VAL A 442 -23.35 60.05 15.86
C VAL A 442 -22.62 58.88 15.25
N THR A 443 -21.79 58.22 16.03
CA THR A 443 -21.00 57.03 15.63
C THR A 443 -21.66 55.74 15.98
N GLY A 444 -21.17 54.56 15.46
CA GLY A 444 -21.71 53.24 15.74
C GLY A 444 -23.07 52.99 15.07
N LEU A 445 -23.26 53.61 13.89
CA LEU A 445 -24.39 53.33 13.03
C LEU A 445 -24.09 52.15 12.12
N ILE A 446 -25.13 51.45 11.66
CA ILE A 446 -25.02 50.31 10.74
C ILE A 446 -24.98 50.89 9.30
N ASN A 447 -23.90 50.60 8.58
CA ASN A 447 -23.82 50.96 7.16
C ASN A 447 -24.93 50.24 6.36
N GLY A 448 -25.47 50.89 5.37
CA GLY A 448 -26.61 50.38 4.57
C GLY A 448 -27.98 50.60 5.20
N GLN A 449 -28.07 50.97 6.48
CA GLN A 449 -29.33 51.28 7.17
C GLN A 449 -29.64 52.76 7.08
N THR A 450 -30.91 53.10 6.88
CA THR A 450 -31.36 54.51 6.78
C THR A 450 -31.66 55.03 8.19
N TYR A 451 -31.14 56.21 8.52
CA TYR A 451 -31.35 56.90 9.80
C TYR A 451 -31.88 58.29 9.58
N GLN A 452 -32.65 58.78 10.53
CA GLN A 452 -33.09 60.15 10.69
C GLN A 452 -32.86 60.59 12.17
N PHE A 453 -32.60 61.88 12.36
CA PHE A 453 -32.27 62.44 13.71
C PHE A 453 -33.21 63.59 14.03
N ALA A 454 -33.81 63.52 15.22
CA ALA A 454 -34.64 64.59 15.76
C ALA A 454 -33.85 65.38 16.78
N VAL A 455 -33.77 66.67 16.59
CA VAL A 455 -33.06 67.60 17.50
C VAL A 455 -34.07 68.51 18.21
N SER A 456 -33.94 68.62 19.53
CA SER A 456 -34.73 69.52 20.39
C SER A 456 -33.82 70.30 21.33
N ALA A 457 -34.29 71.53 21.77
CA ALA A 457 -33.59 72.40 22.72
C ALA A 457 -34.18 72.22 24.13
N VAL A 458 -33.33 72.35 25.14
CA VAL A 458 -33.73 72.31 26.59
C VAL A 458 -33.35 73.60 27.32
N ASN A 459 -34.26 74.14 28.15
CA ASN A 459 -34.01 75.23 29.08
C ASN A 459 -34.53 74.82 30.48
N LYS A 460 -34.49 75.73 31.46
CA LYS A 460 -34.88 75.48 32.89
C LYS A 460 -36.37 75.08 33.02
N LYS A 461 -37.20 75.21 31.96
CA LYS A 461 -38.66 74.91 31.98
C LYS A 461 -38.95 73.54 31.35
N GLY A 462 -37.91 72.92 30.76
CA GLY A 462 -37.99 71.61 30.15
C GLY A 462 -37.58 71.58 28.66
N GLN A 463 -37.86 70.52 27.91
CA GLN A 463 -37.54 70.25 26.52
C GLN A 463 -38.65 70.71 25.55
N GLY A 464 -38.27 71.43 24.49
CA GLY A 464 -39.12 71.90 23.40
C GLY A 464 -39.38 70.85 22.34
N PRO A 465 -40.20 71.18 21.33
CA PRO A 465 -40.45 70.26 20.19
C PRO A 465 -39.17 69.94 19.44
N ALA A 466 -39.15 68.75 18.89
CA ALA A 466 -38.04 68.29 18.05
C ALA A 466 -38.29 68.68 16.61
N ARG A 467 -37.20 68.83 15.80
CA ARG A 467 -37.22 68.88 14.35
C ARG A 467 -36.31 67.78 13.80
N THR A 468 -36.85 67.04 12.78
CA THR A 468 -36.20 65.87 12.17
C THR A 468 -35.30 66.29 11.01
N SER A 469 -34.18 65.66 10.84
CA SER A 469 -33.25 65.80 9.73
C SER A 469 -33.76 65.15 8.43
N ASN A 470 -33.09 65.37 7.27
CA ASN A 470 -33.16 64.47 6.12
C ASN A 470 -32.74 63.06 6.51
N ALA A 471 -33.21 62.04 5.75
CA ALA A 471 -32.71 60.64 5.85
C ALA A 471 -31.29 60.54 5.33
N VAL A 472 -30.45 59.75 6.04
CA VAL A 472 -29.06 59.42 5.63
C VAL A 472 -28.82 57.94 5.71
N LYS A 473 -27.98 57.40 4.82
CA LYS A 473 -27.60 55.98 4.76
C LYS A 473 -26.06 55.92 4.83
N PRO A 474 -25.47 55.66 5.99
CA PRO A 474 -24.05 55.44 6.14
C PRO A 474 -23.52 54.37 5.21
N THR A 475 -22.30 54.49 4.68
CA THR A 475 -21.64 53.50 3.80
C THR A 475 -20.19 53.36 4.12
N SER A 476 -19.63 52.16 3.89
CA SER A 476 -18.17 51.94 3.93
C SER A 476 -17.68 51.61 2.52
N GLU A 477 -16.42 51.96 2.23
CA GLU A 477 -15.78 51.50 0.99
C GLU A 477 -15.41 50.03 0.99
N VAL A 478 -15.28 49.38 2.16
CA VAL A 478 -14.91 47.98 2.34
C VAL A 478 -16.12 47.18 2.82
N PRO A 479 -16.50 46.10 2.17
CA PRO A 479 -17.60 45.22 2.64
C PRO A 479 -17.18 44.38 3.85
N ASP A 480 -18.16 43.76 4.52
CA ASP A 480 -17.87 42.77 5.56
C ASP A 480 -17.40 41.44 4.96
N ALA A 481 -16.58 40.68 5.70
CA ALA A 481 -16.26 39.32 5.38
C ALA A 481 -17.46 38.39 5.64
N PRO A 482 -17.62 37.28 4.90
CA PRO A 482 -18.60 36.24 5.26
C PRO A 482 -18.29 35.68 6.65
N THR A 483 -19.30 35.38 7.45
CA THR A 483 -19.14 35.07 8.89
C THR A 483 -18.99 33.58 9.17
N ALA A 484 -19.52 32.70 8.33
CA ALA A 484 -19.52 31.26 8.52
C ALA A 484 -19.38 30.58 7.16
N VAL A 485 -18.15 30.13 6.87
CA VAL A 485 -17.88 29.34 5.67
C VAL A 485 -17.97 27.87 6.03
N THR A 486 -18.70 27.09 5.23
CA THR A 486 -18.83 25.64 5.33
C THR A 486 -18.33 25.00 4.04
N ALA A 487 -17.82 23.79 4.15
CA ALA A 487 -17.39 22.99 3.00
C ALA A 487 -17.92 21.57 3.13
N GLU A 488 -18.29 20.95 2.02
CA GLU A 488 -18.80 19.58 1.94
C GLU A 488 -18.23 18.87 0.73
N ALA A 489 -17.54 17.74 0.94
CA ALA A 489 -17.10 16.87 -0.15
C ALA A 489 -18.24 15.93 -0.58
N LYS A 490 -18.37 15.72 -1.90
CA LYS A 490 -19.37 14.85 -2.50
C LYS A 490 -18.72 13.58 -3.08
N PRO A 491 -19.50 12.47 -3.22
CA PRO A 491 -18.98 11.19 -3.76
C PRO A 491 -18.56 11.22 -5.23
N ASP A 492 -18.81 12.31 -5.93
CA ASP A 492 -18.44 12.54 -7.34
C ASP A 492 -17.15 13.35 -7.51
N GLY A 493 -16.39 13.53 -6.44
CA GLY A 493 -15.15 14.29 -6.45
C GLY A 493 -15.31 15.80 -6.32
N THR A 494 -16.54 16.33 -6.31
CA THR A 494 -16.79 17.77 -6.15
C THR A 494 -16.75 18.19 -4.67
N VAL A 495 -16.41 19.46 -4.44
CA VAL A 495 -16.49 20.09 -3.11
C VAL A 495 -17.36 21.34 -3.21
N VAL A 496 -18.38 21.43 -2.38
CA VAL A 496 -19.27 22.59 -2.31
C VAL A 496 -18.86 23.45 -1.12
N VAL A 497 -18.43 24.67 -1.38
CA VAL A 497 -18.14 25.68 -0.35
C VAL A 497 -19.31 26.67 -0.31
N SER A 498 -19.88 26.93 0.88
CA SER A 498 -21.05 27.78 1.06
C SER A 498 -20.83 28.75 2.22
N TRP A 499 -21.45 29.91 2.12
CA TRP A 499 -21.37 30.94 3.17
C TRP A 499 -22.64 31.80 3.18
N PRO A 500 -22.96 32.47 4.29
CA PRO A 500 -24.02 33.50 4.32
C PRO A 500 -23.61 34.71 3.47
N PRO A 501 -24.53 35.34 2.74
CA PRO A 501 -24.24 36.58 2.00
C PRO A 501 -23.64 37.66 2.91
N ALA A 502 -22.53 38.23 2.51
CA ALA A 502 -21.86 39.28 3.24
C ALA A 502 -22.59 40.62 3.15
N ASN A 503 -22.49 41.47 4.19
CA ASN A 503 -23.03 42.83 4.16
C ASN A 503 -22.09 43.72 3.36
N GLY A 504 -22.58 44.32 2.29
CA GLY A 504 -21.84 45.27 1.44
C GLY A 504 -21.64 46.63 2.02
N GLN A 505 -22.13 46.91 3.25
CA GLN A 505 -22.00 48.21 3.94
C GLN A 505 -22.58 49.36 3.14
N GLY A 506 -23.70 49.12 2.47
CA GLY A 506 -24.38 50.09 1.63
C GLY A 506 -24.04 50.02 0.15
N LEU A 507 -23.06 49.26 -0.27
CA LEU A 507 -22.69 48.91 -1.64
C LEU A 507 -23.05 47.46 -1.96
N GLU A 508 -23.29 47.16 -3.23
CA GLU A 508 -23.62 45.80 -3.67
C GLU A 508 -22.39 44.91 -3.66
N ILE A 509 -22.50 43.65 -3.17
CA ILE A 509 -21.47 42.62 -3.33
C ILE A 509 -21.56 42.08 -4.76
N ARG A 510 -20.48 42.26 -5.52
CA ARG A 510 -20.43 41.82 -6.92
C ARG A 510 -19.96 40.39 -7.08
N ARG A 511 -19.03 39.95 -6.24
CA ARG A 511 -18.50 38.59 -6.24
C ARG A 511 -17.83 38.21 -4.93
N TYR A 512 -17.58 36.94 -4.78
CA TYR A 512 -16.77 36.35 -3.72
C TYR A 512 -15.57 35.64 -4.33
N THR A 513 -14.40 35.76 -3.71
CA THR A 513 -13.19 35.00 -4.08
C THR A 513 -12.96 33.95 -3.00
N VAL A 514 -12.86 32.68 -3.41
CA VAL A 514 -12.61 31.53 -2.51
C VAL A 514 -11.16 31.14 -2.61
N THR A 515 -10.51 30.98 -1.46
CA THR A 515 -9.12 30.50 -1.33
C THR A 515 -9.13 29.17 -0.62
N ALA A 516 -8.53 28.15 -1.23
CA ALA A 516 -8.29 26.84 -0.62
C ALA A 516 -7.00 26.88 0.21
N ILE A 517 -7.04 26.26 1.39
CA ILE A 517 -5.90 26.12 2.32
C ILE A 517 -5.63 24.62 2.45
N SER A 518 -4.37 24.23 2.32
CA SER A 518 -3.86 22.88 2.53
C SER A 518 -2.56 22.94 3.34
N GLU A 519 -1.98 21.79 3.64
CA GLU A 519 -0.66 21.74 4.28
C GLU A 519 0.37 22.55 3.49
N GLY A 520 1.07 23.46 4.16
CA GLY A 520 2.16 24.25 3.59
C GLY A 520 1.74 25.42 2.69
N GLY A 521 0.42 25.72 2.54
CA GLY A 521 0.05 26.85 1.70
C GLY A 521 -1.44 27.11 1.51
N SER A 522 -1.71 28.17 0.76
CA SER A 522 -3.05 28.56 0.34
C SER A 522 -3.02 29.07 -1.11
N ALA A 523 -4.07 28.80 -1.86
CA ALA A 523 -4.21 29.22 -3.26
C ALA A 523 -5.66 29.62 -3.57
N PRO A 524 -5.89 30.69 -4.38
CA PRO A 524 -7.23 30.99 -4.91
C PRO A 524 -7.74 29.81 -5.74
N ILE A 525 -8.99 29.38 -5.49
CA ILE A 525 -9.59 28.24 -6.19
C ILE A 525 -10.72 28.66 -7.16
N GLY A 526 -11.28 29.84 -6.97
CA GLY A 526 -12.32 30.36 -7.87
C GLY A 526 -13.07 31.56 -7.31
N ASP A 527 -13.83 32.20 -8.20
CA ASP A 527 -14.76 33.29 -7.88
C ASP A 527 -16.21 32.83 -8.06
N SER A 528 -17.15 33.40 -7.29
CA SER A 528 -18.59 33.19 -7.44
C SER A 528 -19.35 34.50 -7.23
N ALA A 529 -20.39 34.75 -8.01
CA ALA A 529 -21.36 35.82 -7.75
C ALA A 529 -22.40 35.40 -6.68
N GLU A 530 -22.58 34.08 -6.52
CA GLU A 530 -23.48 33.49 -5.54
C GLU A 530 -22.77 33.27 -4.19
N ALA A 531 -23.54 33.03 -3.14
CA ALA A 531 -23.01 32.74 -1.81
C ALA A 531 -22.53 31.26 -1.67
N SER A 532 -22.10 30.67 -2.76
CA SER A 532 -21.53 29.30 -2.83
C SER A 532 -20.59 29.16 -4.03
N LEU A 533 -19.67 28.21 -3.95
CA LEU A 533 -18.81 27.80 -5.04
C LEU A 533 -18.71 26.27 -5.07
N THR A 534 -19.02 25.68 -6.22
CA THR A 534 -18.77 24.25 -6.45
C THR A 534 -17.41 24.09 -7.13
N ILE A 535 -16.47 23.50 -6.43
CA ILE A 535 -15.13 23.12 -6.91
C ILE A 535 -15.31 21.81 -7.68
N LYS A 536 -14.86 21.78 -8.93
CA LYS A 536 -15.05 20.63 -9.82
C LYS A 536 -14.12 19.48 -9.43
N ASP A 537 -14.53 18.30 -9.82
CA ASP A 537 -13.72 17.09 -9.74
C ASP A 537 -12.33 17.29 -10.39
N GLY A 538 -11.28 16.75 -9.75
CA GLY A 538 -9.90 16.86 -10.20
C GLY A 538 -9.19 18.21 -9.93
N GLN A 539 -9.88 19.22 -9.36
CA GLN A 539 -9.25 20.50 -8.97
C GLN A 539 -8.58 20.42 -7.59
N LEU A 540 -8.96 19.45 -6.78
CA LEU A 540 -8.36 19.14 -5.47
C LEU A 540 -7.88 17.70 -5.46
N GLU A 541 -6.79 17.44 -4.77
CA GLU A 541 -6.23 16.09 -4.64
C GLU A 541 -7.09 15.23 -3.69
N TYR A 542 -7.43 14.04 -4.09
CA TYR A 542 -8.17 13.10 -3.25
C TYR A 542 -7.37 12.67 -2.03
N GLY A 543 -8.04 12.46 -0.91
CA GLY A 543 -7.43 12.03 0.34
C GLY A 543 -6.68 13.14 1.09
N LYS A 544 -6.46 14.30 0.46
CA LYS A 544 -5.82 15.45 1.07
C LYS A 544 -6.83 16.36 1.73
N GLN A 545 -6.49 16.90 2.89
CA GLN A 545 -7.35 17.78 3.66
C GLN A 545 -7.30 19.21 3.12
N TYR A 546 -8.45 19.86 3.00
CA TYR A 546 -8.59 21.27 2.62
C TYR A 546 -9.54 22.00 3.56
N ALA A 547 -9.26 23.28 3.77
CA ALA A 547 -10.19 24.25 4.35
C ALA A 547 -10.25 25.50 3.46
N PHE A 548 -11.22 26.37 3.68
CA PHE A 548 -11.48 27.49 2.77
C PHE A 548 -11.70 28.78 3.51
N THR A 549 -11.24 29.87 2.91
CA THR A 549 -11.60 31.24 3.28
C THR A 549 -12.24 31.96 2.10
N VAL A 550 -13.07 32.93 2.39
CA VAL A 550 -13.82 33.70 1.39
C VAL A 550 -13.67 35.20 1.63
N VAL A 551 -13.40 35.94 0.57
CA VAL A 551 -13.33 37.38 0.54
C VAL A 551 -14.51 37.91 -0.29
N SER A 552 -15.32 38.81 0.26
CA SER A 552 -16.39 39.51 -0.51
C SER A 552 -15.82 40.74 -1.21
N ILE A 553 -16.22 40.95 -2.47
CA ILE A 553 -15.78 42.09 -3.29
C ILE A 553 -17.00 42.88 -3.73
N ASN A 554 -17.03 44.19 -3.41
CA ASN A 554 -18.14 45.04 -3.76
C ASN A 554 -18.07 45.60 -5.20
N GLU A 555 -19.09 46.34 -5.64
CA GLU A 555 -19.23 46.92 -6.98
C GLU A 555 -18.08 47.93 -7.33
N ARG A 556 -17.36 48.48 -6.32
CA ARG A 556 -16.22 49.35 -6.51
C ARG A 556 -14.89 48.60 -6.57
N GLY A 557 -14.90 47.25 -6.42
CA GLY A 557 -13.71 46.42 -6.44
C GLY A 557 -12.98 46.30 -5.09
N ALA A 558 -13.48 46.92 -4.02
CA ALA A 558 -12.88 46.80 -2.70
C ALA A 558 -13.21 45.44 -2.10
N GLY A 559 -12.20 44.73 -1.57
CA GLY A 559 -12.27 43.44 -0.93
C GLY A 559 -12.36 43.50 0.60
N SER A 560 -13.11 42.61 1.21
CA SER A 560 -13.14 42.46 2.68
C SER A 560 -11.85 41.80 3.19
N LYS A 561 -11.70 41.73 4.51
CA LYS A 561 -10.78 40.73 5.10
C LYS A 561 -11.29 39.30 4.75
N ALA A 562 -10.37 38.33 4.81
CA ALA A 562 -10.77 36.93 4.68
C ALA A 562 -11.74 36.51 5.82
N SER A 563 -12.69 35.65 5.48
CA SER A 563 -13.56 35.01 6.45
C SER A 563 -12.79 34.18 7.47
N PRO A 564 -13.38 33.78 8.61
CA PRO A 564 -12.87 32.63 9.35
C PRO A 564 -12.73 31.40 8.44
N VAL A 565 -11.77 30.54 8.77
CA VAL A 565 -11.52 29.31 8.02
C VAL A 565 -12.69 28.33 8.20
N SER A 566 -13.10 27.67 7.14
CA SER A 566 -14.10 26.60 7.18
C SER A 566 -13.64 25.41 8.01
N GLY A 567 -14.56 24.50 8.37
CA GLY A 567 -14.17 23.12 8.72
C GLY A 567 -13.41 22.46 7.58
N SER A 568 -12.50 21.52 7.93
CA SER A 568 -11.73 20.78 6.95
C SER A 568 -12.57 19.72 6.24
N VAL A 569 -12.30 19.49 4.96
CA VAL A 569 -12.90 18.42 4.14
C VAL A 569 -11.82 17.68 3.39
N VAL A 570 -12.14 16.43 3.01
CA VAL A 570 -11.27 15.55 2.23
C VAL A 570 -12.03 15.16 0.96
N PRO A 571 -11.61 15.65 -0.22
CA PRO A 571 -12.20 15.25 -1.50
C PRO A 571 -12.02 13.76 -1.75
N TYR A 572 -13.02 13.11 -2.32
CA TYR A 572 -12.98 11.70 -2.64
C TYR A 572 -13.87 11.35 -3.84
N ASN A 573 -13.56 10.26 -4.51
CA ASN A 573 -14.33 9.75 -5.64
C ASN A 573 -14.33 8.21 -5.63
N LYS A 574 -15.04 7.59 -6.59
CA LYS A 574 -14.98 6.15 -6.82
C LYS A 574 -13.55 5.69 -7.03
N PRO A 575 -13.21 4.43 -6.66
CA PRO A 575 -11.86 3.91 -6.86
C PRO A 575 -11.42 3.95 -8.32
N GLY A 576 -10.13 4.01 -8.54
CA GLY A 576 -9.55 3.83 -9.85
C GLY A 576 -9.78 2.39 -10.38
N LYS A 577 -9.48 2.20 -11.66
CA LYS A 577 -9.47 0.88 -12.30
C LYS A 577 -8.37 0.00 -11.69
N PRO A 578 -8.65 -1.26 -11.31
CA PRO A 578 -7.60 -2.21 -10.96
C PRO A 578 -6.66 -2.46 -12.15
N GLU A 579 -5.41 -2.05 -12.01
CA GLU A 579 -4.40 -2.24 -13.05
C GLU A 579 -3.81 -3.66 -13.01
N GLY A 580 -3.12 -4.08 -14.08
CA GLY A 580 -2.52 -5.40 -14.16
C GLY A 580 -3.50 -6.55 -13.94
N THR A 581 -4.79 -6.34 -14.24
CA THR A 581 -5.79 -7.42 -14.16
C THR A 581 -5.43 -8.50 -15.16
N ASP A 582 -5.15 -9.68 -14.66
CA ASP A 582 -4.78 -10.87 -15.42
C ASP A 582 -5.65 -12.05 -15.04
N ALA A 583 -5.84 -12.95 -15.98
CA ALA A 583 -6.58 -14.17 -15.76
C ALA A 583 -5.86 -15.34 -16.42
N ALA A 584 -5.65 -16.42 -15.66
CA ALA A 584 -4.94 -17.60 -16.11
C ALA A 584 -5.77 -18.87 -15.97
N THR A 585 -5.46 -19.88 -16.77
CA THR A 585 -6.02 -21.21 -16.65
C THR A 585 -5.62 -21.86 -15.33
N ALA A 586 -6.55 -22.29 -14.49
CA ALA A 586 -6.24 -23.14 -13.34
C ALA A 586 -5.99 -24.57 -13.82
N GLY A 587 -4.75 -24.89 -14.15
CA GLY A 587 -4.37 -26.12 -14.86
C GLY A 587 -4.64 -27.43 -14.12
N ASP A 588 -4.85 -27.38 -12.82
CA ASP A 588 -5.13 -28.52 -11.93
C ASP A 588 -6.61 -28.67 -11.56
N GLN A 589 -7.47 -27.70 -11.95
CA GLN A 589 -8.89 -27.66 -11.60
C GLN A 589 -9.80 -27.52 -12.82
N ALA A 590 -10.71 -28.45 -13.02
CA ALA A 590 -11.71 -28.37 -14.07
C ALA A 590 -12.63 -27.17 -13.90
N GLY A 591 -12.92 -26.46 -15.00
CA GLY A 591 -13.87 -25.34 -15.01
C GLY A 591 -13.47 -24.16 -14.12
N SER A 592 -12.19 -23.98 -13.89
CA SER A 592 -11.66 -22.93 -13.01
C SER A 592 -10.67 -22.03 -13.73
N ILE A 593 -10.62 -20.76 -13.31
CA ILE A 593 -9.64 -19.75 -13.73
C ILE A 593 -9.09 -19.05 -12.50
N GLN A 594 -7.84 -18.69 -12.51
CA GLN A 594 -7.19 -17.83 -11.52
C GLN A 594 -7.22 -16.40 -12.02
N VAL A 595 -7.59 -15.47 -11.16
CA VAL A 595 -7.65 -14.02 -11.46
C VAL A 595 -6.77 -13.29 -10.47
N ALA A 596 -5.94 -12.38 -10.94
CA ALA A 596 -5.11 -11.53 -10.13
C ALA A 596 -5.11 -10.10 -10.68
N TRP A 597 -4.89 -9.11 -9.83
CA TRP A 597 -4.84 -7.69 -10.18
C TRP A 597 -3.93 -6.92 -9.24
N GLN A 598 -3.58 -5.70 -9.61
CA GLN A 598 -2.90 -4.77 -8.70
C GLN A 598 -3.92 -3.94 -7.94
N PRO A 599 -3.62 -3.50 -6.71
CA PRO A 599 -4.50 -2.60 -5.95
C PRO A 599 -4.86 -1.36 -6.76
N ALA A 600 -6.15 -1.06 -6.83
CA ALA A 600 -6.63 0.17 -7.46
C ALA A 600 -6.36 1.40 -6.60
N ALA A 601 -6.29 2.59 -7.20
CA ALA A 601 -6.29 3.85 -6.46
C ALA A 601 -7.59 3.98 -5.66
N ASP A 602 -7.48 4.32 -4.37
CA ASP A 602 -8.64 4.42 -3.47
C ASP A 602 -9.41 5.74 -3.60
N ASN A 603 -8.81 6.73 -4.29
CA ASN A 603 -9.36 8.06 -4.56
C ASN A 603 -9.93 8.74 -3.31
N GLY A 604 -9.18 8.68 -2.21
CA GLY A 604 -9.47 9.39 -0.96
C GLY A 604 -10.41 8.66 0.00
N ARG A 605 -10.86 7.44 -0.32
CA ARG A 605 -11.60 6.54 0.57
C ARG A 605 -11.11 5.11 0.40
N PRO A 606 -10.95 4.35 1.50
CA PRO A 606 -10.43 2.97 1.43
C PRO A 606 -11.30 2.09 0.54
N ILE A 607 -10.64 1.21 -0.20
CA ILE A 607 -11.33 0.14 -0.93
C ILE A 607 -11.82 -0.89 0.10
N THR A 608 -13.12 -1.15 0.11
CA THR A 608 -13.75 -2.09 1.04
C THR A 608 -13.80 -3.51 0.50
N LYS A 609 -13.82 -3.66 -0.82
CA LYS A 609 -13.82 -4.94 -1.52
C LYS A 609 -13.51 -4.77 -3.01
N TYR A 610 -13.18 -5.88 -3.66
CA TYR A 610 -13.23 -6.01 -5.10
C TYR A 610 -14.39 -6.92 -5.49
N VAL A 611 -15.13 -6.54 -6.53
CA VAL A 611 -16.17 -7.37 -7.17
C VAL A 611 -15.56 -7.99 -8.42
N VAL A 612 -15.39 -9.31 -8.41
CA VAL A 612 -14.85 -10.07 -9.55
C VAL A 612 -16.00 -10.75 -10.26
N SER A 613 -16.27 -10.37 -11.49
CA SER A 613 -17.39 -10.87 -12.31
C SER A 613 -16.89 -11.66 -13.52
N ALA A 614 -17.46 -12.82 -13.79
CA ALA A 614 -17.12 -13.65 -14.93
C ALA A 614 -18.26 -14.61 -15.29
N GLY A 615 -18.63 -14.70 -16.57
CA GLY A 615 -19.63 -15.66 -17.05
C GLY A 615 -20.99 -15.57 -16.34
N GLY A 616 -21.43 -14.37 -15.97
CA GLY A 616 -22.68 -14.13 -15.25
C GLY A 616 -22.66 -14.46 -13.75
N LYS A 617 -21.50 -14.78 -13.20
CA LYS A 617 -21.25 -14.96 -11.76
C LYS A 617 -20.44 -13.78 -11.23
N SER A 618 -20.61 -13.45 -9.94
CA SER A 618 -19.79 -12.46 -9.25
C SER A 618 -19.37 -12.97 -7.88
N THR A 619 -18.20 -12.56 -7.44
CA THR A 619 -17.62 -12.90 -6.13
C THR A 619 -17.00 -11.66 -5.54
N ASP A 620 -17.30 -11.39 -4.28
CA ASP A 620 -16.67 -10.33 -3.50
C ASP A 620 -15.35 -10.83 -2.90
N VAL A 621 -14.29 -10.05 -3.07
CA VAL A 621 -12.98 -10.29 -2.47
C VAL A 621 -12.69 -9.13 -1.55
N THR A 622 -12.73 -9.38 -0.25
CA THR A 622 -12.49 -8.38 0.81
C THR A 622 -11.04 -8.37 1.26
N ASP A 623 -10.27 -9.39 0.92
CA ASP A 623 -8.89 -9.56 1.35
C ASP A 623 -8.02 -10.02 0.17
N GLY A 624 -6.95 -9.29 -0.10
CA GLY A 624 -6.02 -9.59 -1.18
C GLY A 624 -6.46 -9.10 -2.57
N THR A 625 -5.67 -9.48 -3.56
CA THR A 625 -5.80 -9.06 -4.97
C THR A 625 -5.76 -10.24 -5.93
N ALA A 626 -6.25 -11.39 -5.49
CA ALA A 626 -6.37 -12.59 -6.32
C ALA A 626 -7.54 -13.45 -5.85
N THR A 627 -8.11 -14.21 -6.77
CA THR A 627 -9.16 -15.20 -6.47
C THR A 627 -9.19 -16.30 -7.52
N THR A 628 -9.79 -17.46 -7.18
CA THR A 628 -10.07 -18.53 -8.14
C THR A 628 -11.58 -18.60 -8.36
N LEU A 629 -12.00 -18.40 -9.59
CA LEU A 629 -13.41 -18.57 -10.00
C LEU A 629 -13.62 -19.98 -10.55
N THR A 630 -14.73 -20.61 -10.18
CA THR A 630 -15.05 -22.00 -10.51
C THR A 630 -16.41 -22.18 -11.16
N GLY A 631 -16.67 -23.37 -11.71
CA GLY A 631 -17.98 -23.77 -12.22
C GLY A 631 -18.25 -23.25 -13.64
N PHE A 632 -17.23 -23.12 -14.45
CA PHE A 632 -17.34 -22.87 -15.91
C PHE A 632 -17.24 -24.20 -16.68
N ASP A 633 -17.70 -24.19 -17.91
CA ASP A 633 -17.54 -25.34 -18.79
C ASP A 633 -16.06 -25.57 -19.15
N SER A 634 -15.68 -26.83 -19.34
CA SER A 634 -14.31 -27.19 -19.74
C SER A 634 -13.98 -26.64 -21.13
N GLY A 635 -12.84 -25.96 -21.25
CA GLY A 635 -12.38 -25.35 -22.50
C GLY A 635 -13.12 -24.06 -22.89
N ALA A 636 -13.96 -23.52 -22.01
CA ALA A 636 -14.66 -22.26 -22.21
C ALA A 636 -13.68 -21.07 -22.12
N THR A 637 -13.86 -20.07 -22.99
CA THR A 637 -13.21 -18.75 -22.87
C THR A 637 -14.10 -17.89 -21.99
N VAL A 638 -13.53 -17.37 -20.89
CA VAL A 638 -14.24 -16.60 -19.87
C VAL A 638 -13.65 -15.20 -19.83
N ALA A 639 -14.49 -14.19 -20.05
CA ALA A 639 -14.15 -12.80 -19.82
C ALA A 639 -14.36 -12.46 -18.33
N VAL A 640 -13.42 -11.75 -17.75
CA VAL A 640 -13.39 -11.34 -16.35
C VAL A 640 -13.39 -9.83 -16.25
N GLU A 641 -14.17 -9.30 -15.33
CA GLU A 641 -14.14 -7.91 -14.87
C GLU A 641 -13.83 -7.88 -13.38
N VAL A 642 -12.93 -7.00 -12.97
CA VAL A 642 -12.60 -6.72 -11.57
C VAL A 642 -12.87 -5.26 -11.30
N ARG A 643 -13.74 -4.95 -10.35
CA ARG A 643 -14.09 -3.60 -9.92
C ARG A 643 -13.73 -3.41 -8.45
N ALA A 644 -13.04 -2.31 -8.15
CA ALA A 644 -12.82 -1.90 -6.77
C ALA A 644 -14.05 -1.12 -6.26
N VAL A 645 -14.36 -1.22 -4.98
CA VAL A 645 -15.51 -0.56 -4.33
C VAL A 645 -15.04 0.19 -3.10
N ASN A 646 -15.42 1.47 -2.98
CA ASN A 646 -15.26 2.30 -1.78
C ASN A 646 -16.59 2.94 -1.37
N GLU A 647 -16.56 3.89 -0.42
CA GLU A 647 -17.74 4.66 0.04
C GLU A 647 -18.46 5.41 -1.10
N ALA A 648 -17.74 5.87 -2.14
CA ALA A 648 -18.33 6.55 -3.29
C ALA A 648 -18.99 5.60 -4.30
N GLY A 649 -18.76 4.29 -4.20
CA GLY A 649 -19.36 3.27 -5.07
C GLY A 649 -18.32 2.44 -5.84
N GLU A 650 -18.79 1.78 -6.90
CA GLU A 650 -17.95 0.95 -7.78
C GLU A 650 -17.18 1.79 -8.80
N GLY A 651 -15.86 1.48 -8.93
CA GLY A 651 -14.97 2.05 -9.93
C GLY A 651 -15.09 1.39 -11.31
N GLU A 652 -14.28 1.88 -12.27
CA GLU A 652 -14.16 1.28 -13.59
C GLU A 652 -13.54 -0.12 -13.54
N PRO A 653 -13.91 -1.06 -14.46
CA PRO A 653 -13.41 -2.42 -14.42
C PRO A 653 -12.00 -2.56 -14.99
N GLY A 654 -11.15 -3.32 -14.32
CA GLY A 654 -10.05 -4.02 -14.92
C GLY A 654 -10.58 -5.27 -15.65
N THR A 655 -10.08 -5.57 -16.84
CA THR A 655 -10.60 -6.68 -17.66
C THR A 655 -9.50 -7.64 -18.08
N ALA A 656 -9.82 -8.94 -18.10
CA ALA A 656 -8.94 -9.99 -18.59
C ALA A 656 -9.76 -11.10 -19.25
N THR A 657 -9.10 -12.02 -19.92
CA THR A 657 -9.73 -13.23 -20.47
C THR A 657 -8.85 -14.44 -20.21
N ALA A 658 -9.45 -15.54 -19.78
CA ALA A 658 -8.78 -16.81 -19.64
C ALA A 658 -9.60 -17.94 -20.24
N ARG A 659 -8.95 -19.06 -20.51
CA ARG A 659 -9.62 -20.27 -20.92
C ARG A 659 -9.53 -21.29 -19.79
N THR A 660 -10.63 -21.96 -19.48
CA THR A 660 -10.61 -23.10 -18.56
C THR A 660 -9.90 -24.30 -19.18
N VAL A 661 -9.41 -25.23 -18.36
CA VAL A 661 -8.80 -26.47 -18.84
C VAL A 661 -9.74 -27.20 -19.80
N ALA A 662 -9.28 -27.44 -21.02
CA ALA A 662 -9.99 -28.26 -21.99
C ALA A 662 -9.62 -29.74 -21.84
N LEU A 663 -10.45 -30.65 -22.38
CA LEU A 663 -10.10 -32.06 -22.49
C LEU A 663 -8.79 -32.24 -23.24
N PRO A 664 -7.93 -33.18 -22.85
CA PRO A 664 -6.69 -33.42 -23.57
C PRO A 664 -7.01 -33.93 -25.00
N ARG A 665 -6.09 -33.66 -25.93
CA ARG A 665 -6.21 -34.17 -27.29
C ARG A 665 -5.01 -35.03 -27.64
N ILE A 666 -5.26 -36.30 -28.04
CA ILE A 666 -4.20 -37.25 -28.38
C ILE A 666 -4.07 -37.30 -29.90
N THR A 667 -2.85 -37.19 -30.38
CA THR A 667 -2.49 -37.46 -31.80
C THR A 667 -1.52 -38.65 -31.83
N MET A 668 -1.94 -39.78 -32.38
CA MET A 668 -1.09 -40.95 -32.60
C MET A 668 -0.07 -40.64 -33.69
N THR A 669 1.22 -40.89 -33.45
CA THR A 669 2.30 -40.67 -34.42
C THR A 669 2.89 -41.95 -34.96
N GLY A 670 2.73 -43.07 -34.23
CA GLY A 670 3.19 -44.36 -34.71
C GLY A 670 3.23 -45.46 -33.62
N VAL A 671 3.38 -46.69 -34.06
CA VAL A 671 3.70 -47.84 -33.21
C VAL A 671 4.87 -48.56 -33.81
N ASN A 672 5.95 -48.69 -33.08
CA ASN A 672 7.16 -49.42 -33.51
C ASN A 672 7.28 -50.69 -32.63
N PRO A 673 6.80 -51.83 -33.14
CA PRO A 673 6.86 -53.07 -32.41
C PRO A 673 8.21 -53.74 -32.52
N THR A 674 8.56 -54.58 -31.56
CA THR A 674 9.52 -55.67 -31.63
C THR A 674 8.79 -56.98 -31.42
N PHE A 675 9.49 -58.08 -31.26
CA PHE A 675 8.82 -59.38 -31.02
C PHE A 675 8.10 -59.47 -29.64
N ASN A 676 8.55 -58.73 -28.61
CA ASN A 676 7.96 -58.81 -27.26
C ASN A 676 7.66 -57.44 -26.65
N THR A 677 7.96 -56.33 -27.34
CA THR A 677 7.62 -54.99 -26.90
C THR A 677 7.07 -54.14 -28.04
N ALA A 678 6.47 -52.99 -27.72
CA ALA A 678 6.13 -51.98 -28.68
C ALA A 678 6.34 -50.62 -28.13
N THR A 679 7.03 -49.75 -28.86
CA THR A 679 7.09 -48.30 -28.51
C THR A 679 5.94 -47.62 -29.21
N VAL A 680 4.99 -47.13 -28.43
CA VAL A 680 3.82 -46.36 -28.90
C VAL A 680 4.16 -44.90 -28.82
N SER A 681 4.24 -44.20 -29.94
CA SER A 681 4.56 -42.78 -30.07
C SER A 681 3.28 -41.99 -30.32
N PHE A 682 3.14 -40.89 -29.59
CA PHE A 682 1.98 -40.01 -29.68
C PHE A 682 2.36 -38.62 -29.16
N SER A 683 1.53 -37.61 -29.39
CA SER A 683 1.63 -36.33 -28.81
C SER A 683 0.32 -35.98 -28.10
N VAL A 684 0.39 -35.26 -26.97
CA VAL A 684 -0.77 -34.84 -26.21
C VAL A 684 -0.76 -33.33 -26.06
N ASP A 685 -1.81 -32.68 -26.57
CA ASP A 685 -2.17 -31.32 -26.14
C ASP A 685 -2.92 -31.48 -24.80
N ALA A 686 -2.34 -30.97 -23.74
CA ALA A 686 -2.88 -31.10 -22.38
C ALA A 686 -4.08 -30.18 -22.10
N GLY A 687 -4.53 -29.37 -23.08
CA GLY A 687 -5.70 -28.49 -22.94
C GLY A 687 -5.53 -27.34 -21.95
N GLY A 688 -4.27 -26.90 -21.70
CA GLY A 688 -3.95 -25.81 -20.76
C GLY A 688 -3.68 -26.27 -19.32
N GLY A 689 -3.73 -27.60 -19.05
CA GLY A 689 -3.39 -28.17 -17.75
C GLY A 689 -2.23 -29.17 -17.84
N THR A 690 -2.02 -29.95 -16.79
CA THR A 690 -1.09 -31.08 -16.78
C THR A 690 -1.82 -32.37 -17.17
N ALA A 691 -1.24 -33.19 -18.05
CA ALA A 691 -1.80 -34.46 -18.44
C ALA A 691 -0.97 -35.63 -17.92
N SER A 692 -1.62 -36.70 -17.46
CA SER A 692 -1.02 -38.02 -17.20
C SER A 692 -1.36 -38.98 -18.32
N CYS A 693 -0.36 -39.77 -18.75
CA CYS A 693 -0.52 -40.67 -19.88
C CYS A 693 -0.23 -42.13 -19.54
N SER A 694 -1.02 -43.01 -20.15
CA SER A 694 -0.80 -44.46 -20.10
C SER A 694 -1.14 -45.12 -21.45
N VAL A 695 -0.55 -46.28 -21.70
CA VAL A 695 -0.86 -47.12 -22.84
C VAL A 695 -1.15 -48.53 -22.36
N ALA A 696 -2.20 -49.13 -22.87
CA ALA A 696 -2.55 -50.54 -22.63
C ALA A 696 -2.64 -51.30 -23.96
N ALA A 697 -2.04 -52.46 -24.04
CA ALA A 697 -2.19 -53.40 -25.17
C ALA A 697 -3.40 -54.34 -24.93
N SER A 698 -4.16 -54.61 -25.99
CA SER A 698 -5.29 -55.53 -25.97
C SER A 698 -4.86 -56.98 -25.64
N GLY A 699 -5.81 -57.87 -25.30
CA GLY A 699 -5.59 -59.34 -25.24
C GLY A 699 -4.62 -59.76 -24.15
N GLY A 700 -4.53 -59.04 -23.02
CA GLY A 700 -3.64 -59.36 -21.91
C GLY A 700 -2.18 -58.89 -22.13
N GLY A 701 -1.92 -58.10 -23.13
CA GLY A 701 -0.63 -57.41 -23.27
C GLY A 701 -0.37 -56.43 -22.12
N GLY A 702 0.88 -56.00 -21.97
CA GLY A 702 1.31 -55.11 -20.88
C GLY A 702 0.69 -53.71 -20.91
N THR A 703 0.91 -53.01 -19.84
CA THR A 703 0.58 -51.58 -19.71
C THR A 703 1.84 -50.77 -19.43
N ALA A 704 1.85 -49.51 -19.81
CA ALA A 704 2.93 -48.59 -19.51
C ALA A 704 2.34 -47.21 -19.17
N SER A 705 2.95 -46.48 -18.25
CA SER A 705 2.59 -45.10 -17.90
C SER A 705 3.83 -44.22 -17.76
N GLY A 706 3.69 -42.92 -18.02
CA GLY A 706 4.80 -41.99 -17.96
C GLY A 706 4.66 -40.82 -18.92
N SER A 707 5.71 -40.54 -19.68
CA SER A 707 5.77 -39.41 -20.64
C SER A 707 4.59 -39.41 -21.63
N CYS A 708 4.00 -38.22 -21.85
CA CYS A 708 2.94 -38.02 -22.84
C CYS A 708 3.43 -37.89 -24.28
N SER A 709 4.57 -38.47 -24.62
CA SER A 709 5.14 -38.46 -25.97
C SER A 709 5.41 -39.85 -26.56
N SER A 710 5.91 -40.76 -25.75
CA SER A 710 6.09 -42.17 -26.16
C SER A 710 6.15 -43.07 -24.94
N LEU A 711 5.60 -44.26 -25.03
CA LEU A 711 5.62 -45.28 -23.98
C LEU A 711 5.96 -46.63 -24.57
N LYS A 712 6.84 -47.37 -23.86
CA LYS A 712 7.22 -48.73 -24.24
C LYS A 712 6.38 -49.74 -23.48
N VAL A 713 5.54 -50.47 -24.18
CA VAL A 713 4.75 -51.57 -23.66
C VAL A 713 5.56 -52.87 -23.83
N ALA A 714 5.67 -53.61 -22.73
CA ALA A 714 6.36 -54.91 -22.70
C ALA A 714 5.41 -56.10 -22.54
N SER A 715 5.95 -57.30 -22.44
CA SER A 715 5.21 -58.55 -22.22
C SER A 715 4.23 -58.86 -23.36
N LEU A 716 4.58 -58.48 -24.58
CA LEU A 716 3.83 -58.83 -25.78
C LEU A 716 4.31 -60.20 -26.32
N LYS A 717 3.48 -60.87 -27.10
CA LYS A 717 3.79 -62.11 -27.73
C LYS A 717 4.21 -61.86 -29.22
N PRO A 718 5.17 -62.63 -29.74
CA PRO A 718 5.58 -62.51 -31.11
C PRO A 718 4.45 -62.76 -32.13
N SER A 719 4.57 -62.15 -33.33
CA SER A 719 3.63 -62.31 -34.45
C SER A 719 2.17 -62.13 -34.08
N THR A 720 1.90 -61.30 -33.06
CA THR A 720 0.53 -61.12 -32.49
C THR A 720 0.08 -59.69 -32.79
N LYS A 721 -1.14 -59.54 -33.29
CA LYS A 721 -1.77 -58.25 -33.49
C LYS A 721 -2.32 -57.73 -32.20
N TYR A 722 -1.84 -56.52 -31.80
CA TYR A 722 -2.33 -55.80 -30.65
C TYR A 722 -2.98 -54.49 -31.09
N THR A 723 -4.03 -54.06 -30.31
CA THR A 723 -4.54 -52.70 -30.33
C THR A 723 -4.03 -52.02 -29.10
N PHE A 724 -3.27 -50.91 -29.28
CA PHE A 724 -2.73 -50.08 -28.22
C PHE A 724 -3.67 -48.94 -27.97
N THR A 725 -4.22 -48.87 -26.76
CA THR A 725 -5.08 -47.78 -26.31
C THR A 725 -4.24 -46.80 -25.47
N VAL A 726 -4.00 -45.60 -26.02
CA VAL A 726 -3.39 -44.47 -25.28
C VAL A 726 -4.50 -43.78 -24.52
N THR A 727 -4.29 -43.55 -23.24
CA THR A 727 -5.19 -42.79 -22.38
C THR A 727 -4.45 -41.56 -21.87
N ALA A 728 -5.00 -40.36 -22.10
CA ALA A 728 -4.55 -39.10 -21.51
C ALA A 728 -5.63 -38.55 -20.59
N LYS A 729 -5.25 -38.18 -19.38
CA LYS A 729 -6.13 -37.60 -18.36
C LYS A 729 -5.59 -36.32 -17.81
N ASN A 730 -6.41 -35.26 -17.76
CA ASN A 730 -6.14 -34.00 -17.07
C ASN A 730 -7.31 -33.68 -16.11
N ALA A 731 -7.33 -32.46 -15.53
CA ALA A 731 -8.40 -32.00 -14.66
C ALA A 731 -9.78 -31.98 -15.33
N ALA A 732 -9.86 -31.69 -16.65
CA ALA A 732 -11.13 -31.64 -17.39
C ALA A 732 -11.71 -33.04 -17.72
N GLY A 733 -10.89 -34.09 -17.71
CA GLY A 733 -11.37 -35.45 -17.97
C GLY A 733 -10.35 -36.34 -18.65
N THR A 734 -10.85 -37.45 -19.24
CA THR A 734 -10.04 -38.48 -19.85
C THR A 734 -10.43 -38.68 -21.33
N VAL A 735 -9.44 -38.83 -22.19
CA VAL A 735 -9.60 -39.09 -23.61
C VAL A 735 -8.72 -40.28 -23.98
N THR A 736 -9.18 -41.08 -24.93
CA THR A 736 -8.45 -42.25 -25.44
C THR A 736 -8.27 -42.15 -26.95
N ALA A 737 -7.15 -42.69 -27.45
CA ALA A 737 -6.90 -42.89 -28.86
C ALA A 737 -6.31 -44.30 -29.07
N GLN A 738 -6.51 -44.90 -30.22
CA GLN A 738 -6.07 -46.25 -30.50
C GLN A 738 -5.25 -46.34 -31.78
N SER A 739 -4.30 -47.24 -31.79
CA SER A 739 -3.55 -47.66 -32.95
C SER A 739 -3.27 -49.13 -32.85
N SER A 740 -3.14 -49.83 -33.97
CA SER A 740 -2.87 -51.27 -34.00
C SER A 740 -1.54 -51.58 -34.70
N ALA A 741 -0.83 -52.50 -34.18
CA ALA A 741 0.37 -53.06 -34.84
C ALA A 741 0.47 -54.57 -34.57
N THR A 742 1.20 -55.25 -35.41
CA THR A 742 1.55 -56.67 -35.21
C THR A 742 3.00 -56.71 -34.75
N THR A 743 3.25 -57.39 -33.62
CA THR A 743 4.64 -57.64 -33.17
C THR A 743 5.44 -58.41 -34.18
N ASP A 744 6.72 -58.13 -34.21
CA ASP A 744 7.64 -58.88 -35.08
C ASP A 744 7.64 -60.37 -34.73
N ALA A 745 8.09 -61.13 -35.71
CA ALA A 745 8.32 -62.54 -35.45
C ALA A 745 9.57 -62.71 -34.56
N LEU A 746 9.50 -63.63 -33.62
CA LEU A 746 10.68 -63.99 -32.84
C LEU A 746 11.45 -65.04 -33.65
N TYR A 747 12.72 -64.87 -33.74
CA TYR A 747 13.61 -65.84 -34.39
C TYR A 747 14.52 -66.48 -33.35
N GLY A 748 14.95 -67.68 -33.64
CA GLY A 748 16.05 -68.38 -33.01
C GLY A 748 17.16 -68.65 -34.01
N ILE A 749 18.39 -68.60 -33.54
CA ILE A 749 19.55 -68.94 -34.32
C ILE A 749 19.99 -70.33 -33.90
N ALA A 750 20.00 -71.25 -34.85
CA ALA A 750 20.49 -72.59 -34.63
C ALA A 750 21.97 -72.55 -34.20
N THR A 751 22.32 -73.22 -33.11
CA THR A 751 23.65 -73.27 -32.56
C THR A 751 24.35 -74.60 -32.95
N CYS A 752 25.66 -74.66 -32.74
CA CYS A 752 26.42 -75.87 -32.88
C CYS A 752 26.39 -76.64 -31.56
N LYS A 753 25.90 -77.83 -31.56
CA LYS A 753 26.00 -78.73 -30.38
C LYS A 753 27.40 -79.34 -30.34
N ASN A 754 28.13 -79.03 -29.22
CA ASN A 754 29.40 -79.65 -28.95
C ASN A 754 29.19 -80.84 -28.02
N GLY A 755 30.05 -81.88 -28.15
CA GLY A 755 30.07 -83.03 -27.25
C GLY A 755 30.54 -82.60 -25.84
N GLN A 756 30.31 -83.45 -24.82
CA GLN A 756 30.96 -83.32 -23.52
C GLN A 756 32.47 -83.31 -23.73
N ASN A 757 33.22 -82.51 -22.95
CA ASN A 757 34.69 -82.34 -23.07
C ASN A 757 35.15 -81.43 -24.20
N GLY A 758 34.32 -80.53 -24.80
CA GLY A 758 34.74 -79.60 -25.85
C GLY A 758 35.02 -80.18 -27.19
N GLU A 759 34.66 -81.45 -27.45
CA GLU A 759 34.70 -81.97 -28.79
C GLU A 759 33.64 -81.33 -29.68
N THR A 760 34.10 -80.72 -30.76
CA THR A 760 33.19 -80.17 -31.76
C THR A 760 32.31 -81.30 -32.34
N ALA A 761 31.04 -81.23 -32.20
CA ALA A 761 30.12 -82.23 -32.78
C ALA A 761 30.36 -82.32 -34.29
N THR A 762 30.50 -83.48 -34.78
CA THR A 762 30.85 -83.79 -36.19
C THR A 762 29.93 -83.14 -37.22
N TYR A 763 28.75 -82.66 -36.75
CA TYR A 763 27.70 -82.14 -37.65
C TYR A 763 27.77 -80.61 -37.76
N CYS A 764 28.70 -79.88 -37.08
CA CYS A 764 28.75 -78.42 -37.11
C CYS A 764 29.53 -77.92 -38.33
N ASP A 765 30.60 -78.60 -38.73
CA ASP A 765 31.53 -78.05 -39.68
C ASP A 765 31.65 -78.94 -40.99
N LYS A 766 31.00 -80.09 -41.04
CA LYS A 766 31.08 -80.98 -42.14
C LYS A 766 29.66 -81.39 -42.66
N ASP A 767 29.50 -81.27 -43.95
CA ASP A 767 28.33 -81.84 -44.64
C ASP A 767 28.64 -83.33 -44.88
N VAL A 768 28.05 -84.17 -44.10
CA VAL A 768 28.11 -85.61 -44.20
C VAL A 768 26.75 -86.09 -44.67
N ASP A 769 26.65 -86.43 -45.94
CA ASP A 769 25.41 -86.97 -46.61
C ASP A 769 24.21 -85.99 -46.44
N GLY A 770 24.45 -84.67 -46.50
CA GLY A 770 23.39 -83.68 -46.32
C GLY A 770 22.93 -83.43 -44.89
N ARG A 771 23.63 -84.02 -43.91
CA ARG A 771 23.32 -83.97 -42.49
C ARG A 771 24.21 -82.96 -41.83
N ASN A 772 23.90 -81.69 -41.97
CA ASN A 772 24.75 -80.62 -41.44
C ASN A 772 23.89 -79.76 -40.45
N GLY A 773 24.32 -79.65 -39.18
CA GLY A 773 23.68 -78.86 -38.17
C GLY A 773 22.84 -79.65 -37.15
N ASN A 774 21.83 -79.02 -36.58
CA ASN A 774 20.91 -79.61 -35.57
C ASN A 774 19.65 -80.16 -36.25
N GLU A 775 19.25 -81.33 -35.83
CA GLU A 775 18.07 -82.09 -36.34
C GLU A 775 16.79 -81.34 -35.99
N ILE A 776 15.86 -81.26 -36.92
CA ILE A 776 14.52 -80.77 -36.79
C ILE A 776 13.51 -81.91 -36.88
N PHE A 777 12.53 -81.95 -36.02
CA PHE A 777 11.61 -83.04 -35.94
C PHE A 777 10.13 -82.64 -36.08
N SER A 778 9.27 -83.53 -36.60
CA SER A 778 7.84 -83.28 -36.64
C SER A 778 7.15 -83.47 -35.25
N VAL A 779 7.87 -83.94 -34.26
CA VAL A 779 7.43 -84.24 -32.86
C VAL A 779 8.41 -83.65 -31.85
N THR A 780 8.08 -83.59 -30.59
CA THR A 780 8.89 -83.08 -29.49
C THR A 780 9.73 -84.14 -28.82
N LYS A 781 10.39 -84.99 -29.58
CA LYS A 781 11.33 -86.04 -29.17
C LYS A 781 12.35 -86.24 -30.28
N GLN A 782 13.52 -86.78 -29.94
CA GLN A 782 14.45 -87.27 -30.92
C GLN A 782 13.92 -88.63 -31.42
N ASP A 783 13.50 -88.71 -32.68
CA ASP A 783 12.92 -89.85 -33.35
C ASP A 783 13.31 -89.80 -34.83
N ASP A 784 14.21 -90.66 -35.25
CA ASP A 784 14.75 -90.68 -36.63
C ASP A 784 13.71 -90.75 -37.69
N ASP A 785 12.63 -91.52 -37.41
CA ASP A 785 11.48 -91.69 -38.36
C ASP A 785 10.63 -90.39 -38.46
N LYS A 786 10.85 -89.43 -37.55
CA LYS A 786 10.11 -88.17 -37.47
C LYS A 786 11.01 -87.01 -37.77
N GLN A 787 12.26 -87.19 -38.10
CA GLN A 787 13.18 -86.17 -38.49
C GLN A 787 12.76 -85.65 -39.88
N VAL A 788 12.75 -84.22 -40.01
CA VAL A 788 12.31 -83.55 -41.23
C VAL A 788 13.44 -82.83 -41.93
N GLY A 789 14.59 -82.74 -41.26
CA GLY A 789 15.75 -82.02 -41.82
C GLY A 789 16.73 -81.57 -40.79
N TRP A 790 17.63 -80.68 -41.26
CA TRP A 790 18.77 -80.11 -40.47
C TRP A 790 18.87 -78.59 -40.56
N ALA A 791 19.10 -77.92 -39.41
CA ALA A 791 19.41 -76.54 -39.39
C ALA A 791 20.92 -76.31 -39.18
N LYS A 792 21.60 -75.71 -40.14
CA LYS A 792 23.03 -75.42 -40.06
C LYS A 792 23.26 -74.36 -38.98
N PRO A 793 24.41 -74.36 -38.32
CA PRO A 793 24.78 -73.33 -37.33
C PRO A 793 24.66 -71.95 -37.98
N GLY A 794 24.06 -70.96 -37.30
CA GLY A 794 23.75 -69.64 -37.81
C GLY A 794 22.45 -69.57 -38.61
N THR A 795 21.76 -70.72 -38.88
CA THR A 795 20.43 -70.66 -39.51
C THR A 795 19.44 -69.95 -38.59
N ARG A 796 18.86 -68.88 -39.15
CA ARG A 796 17.81 -68.08 -38.41
C ARG A 796 16.44 -68.72 -38.76
N LEU A 797 15.77 -69.20 -37.72
CA LEU A 797 14.45 -69.88 -37.81
C LEU A 797 13.37 -69.07 -37.08
N GLN A 798 12.27 -68.76 -37.73
CA GLN A 798 11.12 -68.17 -37.05
C GLN A 798 10.58 -69.11 -35.99
N ALA A 799 10.53 -68.67 -34.76
CA ALA A 799 9.96 -69.41 -33.62
C ALA A 799 8.51 -69.00 -33.40
N TYR A 800 7.62 -69.97 -33.24
CA TYR A 800 6.19 -69.75 -33.06
C TYR A 800 5.74 -69.90 -31.59
N CYS A 801 6.10 -71.05 -30.98
CA CYS A 801 5.65 -71.42 -29.67
C CYS A 801 6.57 -72.45 -29.03
N LYS A 802 6.49 -72.70 -27.74
CA LYS A 802 7.24 -73.70 -27.00
C LYS A 802 6.32 -74.78 -26.54
N LYS A 803 6.82 -76.07 -26.59
CA LYS A 803 6.13 -77.27 -26.14
C LYS A 803 7.05 -78.16 -25.33
N SER A 804 6.57 -78.72 -24.23
CA SER A 804 7.35 -79.69 -23.48
C SER A 804 7.45 -81.05 -24.20
N GLY A 805 8.61 -81.67 -24.17
CA GLY A 805 8.92 -82.91 -24.81
C GLY A 805 10.06 -83.69 -24.13
N GLU A 806 10.81 -84.43 -24.88
CA GLU A 806 12.01 -85.11 -24.41
C GLU A 806 13.07 -84.11 -23.85
N SER A 807 13.78 -84.49 -22.77
CA SER A 807 14.88 -83.78 -22.18
C SER A 807 16.11 -83.85 -23.07
N ILE A 808 16.43 -82.72 -23.66
CA ILE A 808 17.62 -82.57 -24.55
C ILE A 808 18.71 -81.77 -23.85
N TYR A 809 19.89 -82.20 -24.05
CA TYR A 809 21.15 -81.62 -23.56
C TYR A 809 21.98 -81.13 -24.73
N ALA A 810 22.59 -80.00 -24.55
CA ALA A 810 23.61 -79.50 -25.41
C ALA A 810 24.67 -78.76 -24.60
N TYR A 811 25.95 -78.86 -25.01
CA TYR A 811 27.09 -78.16 -24.47
C TYR A 811 27.51 -77.17 -25.56
N ILE A 812 27.19 -75.88 -25.32
CA ILE A 812 27.43 -74.82 -26.27
C ILE A 812 28.38 -73.77 -25.66
N TYR A 813 29.53 -73.56 -26.33
CA TYR A 813 30.55 -72.61 -25.89
C TYR A 813 30.91 -72.70 -24.39
N ASN A 814 31.19 -73.92 -23.92
CA ASN A 814 31.50 -74.22 -22.51
C ASN A 814 30.31 -74.03 -21.52
N ASN A 815 29.09 -73.85 -22.00
CA ASN A 815 27.89 -73.76 -21.19
C ASN A 815 26.94 -74.93 -21.46
N GLU A 816 26.53 -75.60 -20.37
CA GLU A 816 25.55 -76.66 -20.45
C GLU A 816 24.13 -76.00 -20.59
N LYS A 817 23.40 -76.49 -21.62
CA LYS A 817 22.00 -76.15 -21.80
C LYS A 817 21.20 -77.44 -21.83
N ARG A 818 20.43 -77.69 -20.75
CA ARG A 818 19.54 -78.81 -20.64
C ARG A 818 18.08 -78.41 -20.49
N SER A 819 17.18 -78.94 -21.34
CA SER A 819 15.79 -78.49 -21.30
C SER A 819 14.88 -79.56 -21.88
N THR A 820 13.63 -79.56 -21.31
CA THR A 820 12.50 -80.34 -21.90
C THR A 820 11.71 -79.45 -22.90
N TRP A 821 12.10 -78.20 -23.12
CA TRP A 821 11.39 -77.32 -24.03
C TRP A 821 11.87 -77.52 -25.44
N TRP A 822 10.89 -77.69 -26.37
CA TRP A 822 11.05 -77.67 -27.81
C TRP A 822 10.39 -76.48 -28.42
N ILE A 823 11.01 -75.83 -29.34
CA ILE A 823 10.54 -74.65 -30.06
C ILE A 823 9.96 -75.07 -31.39
N GLN A 824 8.73 -74.70 -31.61
CA GLN A 824 8.11 -74.84 -32.92
C GLN A 824 8.65 -73.75 -33.84
N VAL A 825 9.29 -74.16 -34.92
CA VAL A 825 9.97 -73.26 -35.89
C VAL A 825 9.40 -73.39 -37.28
N ASN A 826 9.64 -72.33 -38.10
CA ASN A 826 9.33 -72.40 -39.53
C ASN A 826 10.48 -73.11 -40.27
N TYR A 827 10.37 -74.40 -40.51
CA TYR A 827 11.30 -75.18 -41.29
C TYR A 827 10.53 -76.22 -42.06
N SER A 828 10.41 -76.08 -43.40
CA SER A 828 9.54 -76.98 -44.25
C SER A 828 8.14 -77.18 -43.64
N GLY A 829 7.52 -76.09 -43.09
CA GLY A 829 6.33 -76.11 -42.28
C GLY A 829 6.64 -75.91 -40.82
N LYS A 830 5.67 -76.21 -39.91
CA LYS A 830 5.78 -76.00 -38.45
C LYS A 830 6.32 -77.28 -37.85
N ASN A 831 7.62 -77.33 -37.58
CA ASN A 831 8.36 -78.42 -36.99
C ASN A 831 9.09 -78.01 -35.76
N TYR A 832 9.69 -78.96 -35.00
CA TYR A 832 10.23 -78.65 -33.65
C TYR A 832 11.78 -78.83 -33.68
N ILE A 833 12.45 -77.92 -33.02
CA ILE A 833 13.85 -78.02 -32.63
C ILE A 833 13.97 -77.87 -31.11
N PRO A 834 14.83 -78.74 -30.48
CA PRO A 834 15.06 -78.50 -29.03
C PRO A 834 15.57 -77.08 -28.73
N TRP A 835 15.03 -76.41 -27.67
CA TRP A 835 15.55 -75.08 -27.23
C TRP A 835 17.05 -75.18 -26.87
N ALA A 836 17.50 -76.33 -26.39
CA ALA A 836 18.93 -76.54 -26.18
C ALA A 836 19.81 -76.25 -27.38
N TRP A 837 19.25 -76.40 -28.60
CA TRP A 837 20.01 -76.20 -29.88
C TRP A 837 19.69 -74.98 -30.63
N LEU A 838 18.92 -74.06 -29.99
CA LEU A 838 18.45 -72.83 -30.60
C LEU A 838 18.63 -71.68 -29.57
N ASN A 839 19.25 -70.61 -29.95
CA ASN A 839 19.31 -69.38 -29.19
C ASN A 839 18.25 -68.42 -29.72
N LEU A 840 17.27 -68.07 -28.89
CA LEU A 840 16.27 -67.07 -29.22
C LEU A 840 16.88 -65.70 -29.25
N GLU A 841 16.56 -64.93 -30.25
CA GLU A 841 16.93 -63.50 -30.32
C GLU A 841 16.34 -62.76 -29.13
N GLY A 842 17.07 -61.75 -28.59
CA GLY A 842 16.58 -60.93 -27.47
C GLY A 842 16.94 -61.43 -26.08
N GLY A 843 17.89 -62.40 -25.97
CA GLY A 843 18.41 -62.90 -24.72
C GLY A 843 18.05 -64.32 -24.35
N ASP A 844 17.57 -65.08 -25.32
CA ASP A 844 17.26 -66.53 -25.22
C ASP A 844 16.20 -66.83 -24.13
N ASP A 845 15.24 -65.91 -23.92
CA ASP A 845 14.16 -66.11 -22.96
C ASP A 845 12.99 -66.90 -23.52
N LEU A 846 12.73 -68.09 -22.95
CA LEU A 846 11.58 -68.88 -23.33
C LEU A 846 10.22 -68.24 -22.98
N ASN A 847 10.20 -67.24 -22.09
CA ASN A 847 8.95 -66.58 -21.75
C ASN A 847 8.43 -65.66 -22.86
N ASP A 848 9.28 -65.30 -23.81
CA ASP A 848 8.88 -64.58 -25.02
C ASP A 848 7.99 -65.43 -25.97
N LEU A 849 7.98 -66.74 -25.80
CA LEU A 849 7.15 -67.65 -26.59
C LEU A 849 5.90 -68.11 -25.84
N PRO A 850 4.73 -68.13 -26.54
CA PRO A 850 3.55 -68.82 -26.01
C PRO A 850 3.77 -70.32 -25.96
N THR A 851 3.02 -71.03 -25.10
CA THR A 851 2.94 -72.51 -25.15
C THR A 851 2.13 -72.91 -26.36
N CYS A 852 2.53 -73.92 -27.11
CA CYS A 852 1.81 -74.40 -28.28
C CYS A 852 0.41 -75.03 -27.93
#